data_21f9a626c3903a204452495d1f505ad5
#
_entry.id   21f9a626c3903a204452495d1f505ad5
#
_cell.length_a   1.000
_cell.length_b   1.000
_cell.length_c   1.000
_cell.angle_alpha   90.00
_cell.angle_beta   90.00
_cell.angle_gamma   90.00
#
_symmetry.space_group_name_H-M   'P 1'
#
loop_
_entity.id
_entity.type
_entity.pdbx_description
1 polymer ?
#
loop_
_entity_poly.entity_id
_entity_poly.type
_entity_poly.pdbx_seq_one_letter_code
_entity_poly.pdbx_strand_id
1 'polypeptide(L)'
;MGYEGQDFSDIAAGVSPAYIEALYAKYQADQSSVDLGWRGFFEGLEQGSGGPSWTNKRWPLTTTDDLTAGLDPTQMEPAPKPAKGGGKPAAAAAPAPSKDDIIKAAGDAIRAQLLIRTYRVRGHLAANLDPLGLSHRDMPEDLRTEYHGFTDADIDRPVYLGGTLGFEWATVRELVDTLRRNYCGNVGLEYMHIVDVEERRFLQDRMEGKDKAIEFSVDGKKAILSKVIEAEQWEKFLGKKYVGTKRFGLDGGESMIPALESVIKYGGQAGVREMVFGMAHRGRLNVLANVMAKPLRVIFHEFAGGSANPDDIGGSGDVKYHLGTSTDREFDGHKVHMSLVANPSHLEAADPVVLGKTRAIQTIANDLKEHVGSLPVLIHGDAAFAGQGIVWECLGFSGIRGYNTGGCVHFIINNQVGFTTSPQFARSSPYPSDVAKGVQAPVFHVNGDDPEAVTFATKMAIEFRQKFHRDIVIDMWCYRRFGHNEGDEPGFTQPLMYNVIRQHPGVSEIYGKRLIQEGVIDQAWLDEKVNQFTTLLEGEFEAGASYKPNKADWFAGRWSGLSAPTDGGTERRNVETGIELKLFDALGRTLTTVPEGIQIHKTLSRVLDAKRQMFTTGSNFDWATGEALAFGSLLSEGYGVRLSGQDSGRGTFSQRHAVWVDQTDEHKYVPLTTVEHGRFEVLDSPLSEYGVLGFEYGYALADPKTLVMWEAQFGDFVNGAQIMIDQFITSGESKWLRANGLVMLLPHGYEGQGPEHSSARPERFLQSCAQDNIQVANCTTPANYFHLLRRQMHRNFRKPLIVMTPKSLLRHKLAVSAAADFQGDSHFKRILSDTNGAADAETKRLVLCTGKVAYDLIEARNAAGDTATQIVRIEQLYPFPGDALARRIARMPQLQDVVWAQEEPKNNGYWFFVEPLIEESLTAANCAVKRPRYAGRQAAASPATGLMKRHTAEQGALVADALGHNVREEIRRTRSEGSTTTARPAQAPGS
;
A
#
# COMPACT_ATOMS: atom_id res chain seq x y z
N MET A 1 -26.15 31.97 36.13
CA MET A 1 -25.65 30.60 36.21
C MET A 1 -24.94 30.37 34.91
N GLY A 2 -23.63 30.45 34.92
CA GLY A 2 -22.80 30.36 33.74
C GLY A 2 -22.79 28.95 33.19
N TYR A 3 -22.93 28.83 31.90
CA TYR A 3 -22.57 27.65 31.13
C TYR A 3 -21.09 27.76 30.75
N GLU A 4 -20.22 27.36 31.65
CA GLU A 4 -18.82 27.07 31.35
C GLU A 4 -18.73 25.56 31.07
N GLY A 5 -18.33 25.20 29.85
CA GLY A 5 -17.83 23.86 29.53
C GLY A 5 -18.61 23.00 28.53
N GLN A 6 -19.25 23.55 27.50
CA GLN A 6 -19.66 22.78 26.36
C GLN A 6 -18.60 22.87 25.23
N ASP A 7 -18.08 21.75 24.88
CA ASP A 7 -17.09 21.60 23.80
C ASP A 7 -17.75 21.94 22.45
N PHE A 8 -17.18 22.92 21.74
CA PHE A 8 -17.73 23.45 20.49
C PHE A 8 -17.75 22.44 19.33
N SER A 9 -17.12 21.27 19.48
CA SER A 9 -17.17 20.16 18.53
C SER A 9 -18.56 19.50 18.44
N ASP A 10 -19.39 19.60 19.49
CA ASP A 10 -20.73 18.99 19.53
C ASP A 10 -21.81 19.80 18.79
N ILE A 11 -21.59 21.11 18.61
CA ILE A 11 -22.58 21.99 17.93
C ILE A 11 -22.52 21.84 16.41
N ALA A 12 -21.36 21.53 15.84
CA ALA A 12 -21.18 21.36 14.39
C ALA A 12 -21.43 19.91 13.90
N ALA A 13 -21.47 18.94 14.81
CA ALA A 13 -21.68 17.52 14.47
C ALA A 13 -23.18 17.27 14.16
N GLY A 14 -23.50 17.32 12.87
CA GLY A 14 -24.84 16.99 12.36
C GLY A 14 -25.56 18.12 11.62
N VAL A 15 -24.93 19.26 11.44
CA VAL A 15 -25.51 20.40 10.72
C VAL A 15 -24.92 20.51 9.31
N SER A 16 -25.79 20.71 8.32
CA SER A 16 -25.37 20.87 6.92
C SER A 16 -24.45 22.10 6.74
N PRO A 17 -23.34 21.99 5.99
CA PRO A 17 -22.46 23.12 5.67
C PRO A 17 -23.19 24.34 5.08
N ALA A 18 -24.18 24.12 4.22
CA ALA A 18 -24.99 25.18 3.61
C ALA A 18 -25.85 25.94 4.65
N TYR A 19 -26.24 25.28 5.74
CA TYR A 19 -26.97 25.93 6.84
C TYR A 19 -26.02 26.80 7.67
N ILE A 20 -24.79 26.35 7.91
CA ILE A 20 -23.76 27.12 8.61
C ILE A 20 -23.37 28.37 7.82
N GLU A 21 -23.20 28.26 6.50
CA GLU A 21 -22.93 29.39 5.61
C GLU A 21 -24.07 30.42 5.63
N ALA A 22 -25.33 29.96 5.60
CA ALA A 22 -26.50 30.84 5.68
C ALA A 22 -26.61 31.57 7.04
N LEU A 23 -26.24 30.91 8.14
CA LEU A 23 -26.17 31.51 9.47
C LEU A 23 -25.01 32.50 9.58
N TYR A 24 -23.85 32.17 9.01
CA TYR A 24 -22.69 33.07 8.99
C TYR A 24 -22.97 34.35 8.18
N ALA A 25 -23.64 34.23 7.06
CA ALA A 25 -24.07 35.40 6.28
C ALA A 25 -25.07 36.28 7.05
N LYS A 26 -25.97 35.69 7.85
CA LYS A 26 -26.84 36.47 8.76
C LYS A 26 -26.04 37.13 9.87
N TYR A 27 -25.10 36.43 10.48
CA TYR A 27 -24.21 36.97 11.51
C TYR A 27 -23.37 38.14 11.01
N GLN A 28 -22.83 38.04 9.79
CA GLN A 28 -22.07 39.15 9.15
C GLN A 28 -22.96 40.36 8.87
N ALA A 29 -24.25 40.18 8.55
CA ALA A 29 -25.17 41.27 8.29
C ALA A 29 -25.66 41.95 9.62
N ASP A 30 -25.91 41.15 10.64
CA ASP A 30 -26.28 41.59 12.00
C ASP A 30 -25.94 40.51 13.02
N GLN A 31 -24.94 40.74 13.86
CA GLN A 31 -24.47 39.78 14.85
C GLN A 31 -25.56 39.37 15.85
N SER A 32 -26.61 40.18 16.03
CA SER A 32 -27.72 39.86 16.91
C SER A 32 -28.76 38.95 16.26
N SER A 33 -28.67 38.70 14.99
CA SER A 33 -29.61 37.88 14.17
C SER A 33 -29.46 36.38 14.37
N VAL A 34 -28.44 35.92 15.05
CA VAL A 34 -28.19 34.52 15.39
C VAL A 34 -28.19 34.29 16.89
N ASP A 35 -28.51 33.08 17.34
CA ASP A 35 -28.52 32.77 18.76
C ASP A 35 -27.11 32.83 19.40
N LEU A 36 -27.10 32.89 20.76
CA LEU A 36 -25.87 33.09 21.51
C LEU A 36 -24.80 32.02 21.29
N GLY A 37 -25.20 30.76 20.99
CA GLY A 37 -24.25 29.68 20.71
C GLY A 37 -23.54 29.86 19.36
N TRP A 38 -24.29 30.21 18.33
CA TRP A 38 -23.76 30.49 16.99
C TRP A 38 -22.96 31.79 16.94
N ARG A 39 -23.35 32.79 17.75
CA ARG A 39 -22.59 34.05 17.88
C ARG A 39 -21.21 33.79 18.47
N GLY A 40 -21.13 33.03 19.56
CA GLY A 40 -19.85 32.68 20.19
C GLY A 40 -18.96 31.82 19.27
N PHE A 41 -19.56 30.96 18.46
CA PHE A 41 -18.85 30.17 17.45
C PHE A 41 -18.26 31.09 16.36
N PHE A 42 -19.01 32.03 15.81
CA PHE A 42 -18.52 32.93 14.75
C PHE A 42 -17.52 33.98 15.30
N GLU A 43 -17.71 34.45 16.52
CA GLU A 43 -16.72 35.31 17.19
C GLU A 43 -15.39 34.59 17.42
N GLY A 44 -15.42 33.31 17.78
CA GLY A 44 -14.23 32.44 17.89
C GLY A 44 -13.51 32.25 16.56
N LEU A 45 -14.25 32.17 15.45
CA LEU A 45 -13.68 32.12 14.10
C LEU A 45 -12.99 33.44 13.69
N GLU A 46 -13.51 34.57 14.09
CA GLU A 46 -12.96 35.91 13.78
C GLU A 46 -11.78 36.31 14.69
N GLN A 47 -11.71 35.80 15.91
CA GLN A 47 -10.63 36.09 16.88
C GLN A 47 -9.43 35.16 16.78
N GLY A 48 -9.45 34.16 15.85
CA GLY A 48 -8.42 33.16 15.68
C GLY A 48 -7.07 33.69 15.22
N SER A 49 -6.24 34.11 16.15
CA SER A 49 -4.81 34.42 15.94
C SER A 49 -3.95 33.13 16.00
N GLY A 50 -4.29 32.15 15.26
CA GLY A 50 -3.52 30.91 15.12
C GLY A 50 -4.30 29.95 14.24
N GLY A 51 -3.94 29.85 12.99
CA GLY A 51 -4.56 28.87 12.10
C GLY A 51 -4.44 27.46 12.66
N PRO A 52 -5.32 26.53 12.24
CA PRO A 52 -5.31 25.16 12.73
C PRO A 52 -3.91 24.53 12.63
N SER A 53 -3.59 23.65 13.57
CA SER A 53 -2.27 22.98 13.71
C SER A 53 -1.82 22.23 12.46
N TRP A 54 -2.73 21.96 11.53
CA TRP A 54 -2.48 21.31 10.23
C TRP A 54 -2.15 22.29 9.10
N THR A 55 -2.18 23.60 9.31
CA THR A 55 -1.67 24.57 8.34
C THR A 55 -0.15 24.48 8.29
N ASN A 56 0.38 23.88 7.24
CA ASN A 56 1.80 23.82 7.01
C ASN A 56 2.38 25.23 6.80
N LYS A 57 3.05 25.79 7.81
CA LYS A 57 3.72 27.10 7.75
C LYS A 57 4.84 27.18 6.69
N ARG A 58 5.15 26.07 6.03
CA ARG A 58 6.11 25.97 4.92
C ARG A 58 5.44 25.77 3.56
N TRP A 59 4.12 25.84 3.50
CA TRP A 59 3.45 25.95 2.21
C TRP A 59 3.64 27.39 1.73
N PRO A 60 4.40 27.64 0.65
CA PRO A 60 4.49 28.98 0.14
C PRO A 60 3.14 29.32 -0.50
N LEU A 61 2.32 30.04 0.23
CA LEU A 61 1.41 30.96 -0.41
C LEU A 61 2.32 32.01 -1.05
N THR A 62 2.86 31.73 -2.19
CA THR A 62 3.35 32.78 -3.07
C THR A 62 2.14 33.58 -3.48
N THR A 63 1.93 34.67 -2.76
CA THR A 63 0.86 35.65 -3.01
C THR A 63 1.12 36.49 -4.27
N THR A 64 2.11 36.12 -5.07
CA THR A 64 2.40 36.71 -6.36
C THR A 64 2.39 35.64 -7.41
N ASP A 65 1.31 35.56 -8.15
CA ASP A 65 1.29 34.96 -9.47
C ASP A 65 2.34 35.75 -10.29
N ASP A 66 3.39 35.07 -10.79
CA ASP A 66 4.43 35.69 -11.63
C ASP A 66 3.85 36.43 -12.84
N LEU A 67 2.60 36.09 -13.22
CA LEU A 67 1.84 36.79 -14.27
C LEU A 67 1.31 38.14 -13.80
N THR A 68 0.94 38.29 -12.51
CA THR A 68 0.42 39.57 -12.00
C THR A 68 1.53 40.47 -11.47
N ALA A 69 2.66 39.94 -11.02
CA ALA A 69 3.84 40.73 -10.62
C ALA A 69 4.45 41.51 -11.81
N GLY A 70 4.36 40.96 -13.04
CA GLY A 70 4.77 41.66 -14.25
C GLY A 70 3.81 42.75 -14.72
N LEU A 71 2.63 42.85 -14.11
CA LEU A 71 1.59 43.83 -14.49
C LEU A 71 1.40 44.94 -13.46
N ASP A 72 2.11 44.93 -12.32
CA ASP A 72 2.03 45.99 -11.32
C ASP A 72 3.07 47.09 -11.61
N PRO A 73 2.66 48.25 -12.13
CA PRO A 73 3.57 49.35 -12.48
C PRO A 73 4.25 50.00 -11.26
N THR A 74 3.87 49.66 -10.02
CA THR A 74 4.48 50.25 -8.82
C THR A 74 5.72 49.48 -8.35
N GLN A 75 6.02 48.30 -8.91
CA GLN A 75 7.18 47.49 -8.57
C GLN A 75 8.32 47.54 -9.60
N MET A 76 8.20 48.40 -10.61
CA MET A 76 9.30 48.65 -11.54
C MET A 76 10.32 49.59 -10.92
N GLU A 77 11.52 49.09 -10.62
CA GLU A 77 12.66 49.95 -10.30
C GLU A 77 13.00 50.83 -11.53
N PRO A 78 13.23 52.14 -11.35
CA PRO A 78 13.56 52.96 -12.48
C PRO A 78 14.93 52.57 -13.05
N ALA A 79 14.97 52.35 -14.37
CA ALA A 79 16.17 51.98 -15.08
C ALA A 79 17.32 52.98 -14.80
N PRO A 80 18.56 52.50 -14.62
CA PRO A 80 19.70 53.37 -14.35
C PRO A 80 19.94 54.32 -15.55
N LYS A 81 20.15 55.60 -15.27
CA LYS A 81 20.44 56.63 -16.26
C LYS A 81 21.75 56.30 -16.99
N PRO A 82 21.77 56.35 -18.36
CA PRO A 82 22.99 56.04 -19.10
C PRO A 82 24.07 57.08 -18.85
N ALA A 83 25.29 56.60 -18.62
CA ALA A 83 26.50 57.42 -18.50
C ALA A 83 26.83 58.05 -19.85
N LYS A 84 27.11 59.33 -19.85
CA LYS A 84 27.59 60.11 -21.02
C LYS A 84 29.01 59.64 -21.41
N GLY A 85 29.17 58.94 -22.52
CA GLY A 85 30.43 58.59 -23.13
C GLY A 85 30.44 59.10 -24.56
N GLY A 86 31.51 59.87 -24.94
CA GLY A 86 31.68 60.64 -26.14
C GLY A 86 31.68 59.86 -27.45
N GLY A 87 31.19 60.54 -28.49
CA GLY A 87 30.88 59.93 -29.75
C GLY A 87 32.04 59.75 -30.74
N LYS A 88 31.79 58.87 -31.70
CA LYS A 88 32.29 58.89 -33.09
C LYS A 88 31.07 58.77 -34.01
N PRO A 89 31.08 59.35 -35.21
CA PRO A 89 29.92 59.48 -36.05
C PRO A 89 29.50 58.09 -36.59
N ALA A 90 28.24 57.78 -36.40
CA ALA A 90 27.59 56.60 -36.94
C ALA A 90 27.25 56.78 -38.42
N ALA A 91 27.41 55.72 -39.17
CA ALA A 91 26.79 55.54 -40.48
C ALA A 91 25.25 55.74 -40.35
N ALA A 92 24.61 56.21 -41.39
CA ALA A 92 23.21 56.57 -41.41
C ALA A 92 22.33 55.48 -40.85
N ALA A 93 21.64 55.79 -39.73
CA ALA A 93 20.68 54.92 -39.10
C ALA A 93 19.46 54.72 -40.00
N ALA A 94 19.03 53.45 -40.14
CA ALA A 94 17.70 53.22 -40.68
C ALA A 94 16.66 53.97 -39.82
N PRO A 95 15.53 54.42 -40.41
CA PRO A 95 14.52 55.16 -39.69
C PRO A 95 14.07 54.41 -38.45
N ALA A 96 13.99 55.04 -37.29
CA ALA A 96 13.50 54.46 -36.05
C ALA A 96 12.12 53.88 -36.32
N PRO A 97 11.87 52.66 -35.82
CA PRO A 97 10.59 51.95 -36.01
C PRO A 97 9.44 52.82 -35.50
N SER A 98 8.33 52.85 -36.25
CA SER A 98 7.15 53.59 -35.84
C SER A 98 6.57 53.05 -34.55
N LYS A 99 5.80 53.82 -33.80
CA LYS A 99 5.13 53.39 -32.59
C LYS A 99 4.24 52.14 -32.86
N ASP A 100 3.62 52.10 -34.04
CA ASP A 100 2.77 50.98 -34.45
C ASP A 100 3.59 49.70 -34.73
N ASP A 101 4.80 49.82 -35.28
CA ASP A 101 5.71 48.70 -35.50
C ASP A 101 6.21 48.11 -34.17
N ILE A 102 6.49 48.96 -33.19
CA ILE A 102 6.88 48.52 -31.83
C ILE A 102 5.73 47.82 -31.14
N ILE A 103 4.51 48.36 -31.22
CA ILE A 103 3.30 47.75 -30.66
C ILE A 103 3.04 46.39 -31.30
N LYS A 104 3.17 46.29 -32.62
CA LYS A 104 2.98 45.05 -33.35
C LYS A 104 4.04 44.03 -32.98
N ALA A 105 5.31 44.37 -32.92
CA ALA A 105 6.40 43.50 -32.56
C ALA A 105 6.25 42.96 -31.10
N ALA A 106 5.85 43.83 -30.16
CA ALA A 106 5.56 43.45 -28.78
C ALA A 106 4.35 42.50 -28.71
N GLY A 107 3.27 42.80 -29.45
CA GLY A 107 2.09 41.96 -29.58
C GLY A 107 2.42 40.55 -30.11
N ASP A 108 3.27 40.49 -31.16
CA ASP A 108 3.69 39.19 -31.73
C ASP A 108 4.58 38.39 -30.79
N ALA A 109 5.48 39.03 -30.05
CA ALA A 109 6.27 38.34 -29.02
C ALA A 109 5.39 37.73 -27.92
N ILE A 110 4.38 38.49 -27.47
CA ILE A 110 3.41 37.97 -26.48
C ILE A 110 2.62 36.78 -27.05
N ARG A 111 2.12 36.86 -28.27
CA ARG A 111 1.40 35.80 -28.96
C ARG A 111 2.27 34.53 -29.08
N ALA A 112 3.53 34.68 -29.45
CA ALA A 112 4.49 33.59 -29.55
C ALA A 112 4.75 32.93 -28.19
N GLN A 113 4.90 33.71 -27.13
CA GLN A 113 5.06 33.17 -25.78
C GLN A 113 3.79 32.42 -25.29
N LEU A 114 2.60 32.93 -25.62
CA LEU A 114 1.34 32.23 -25.33
C LEU A 114 1.23 30.91 -26.09
N LEU A 115 1.61 30.88 -27.37
CA LEU A 115 1.65 29.69 -28.19
C LEU A 115 2.63 28.65 -27.62
N ILE A 116 3.84 29.05 -27.23
CA ILE A 116 4.83 28.18 -26.57
C ILE A 116 4.24 27.60 -25.31
N ARG A 117 3.64 28.45 -24.45
CA ARG A 117 2.99 27.98 -23.21
C ARG A 117 1.88 26.93 -23.49
N THR A 118 1.08 27.16 -24.52
CA THR A 118 0.01 26.23 -24.89
C THR A 118 0.57 24.88 -25.32
N TYR A 119 1.63 24.85 -26.11
CA TYR A 119 2.28 23.57 -26.46
C TYR A 119 2.90 22.88 -25.23
N ARG A 120 3.48 23.62 -24.29
CA ARG A 120 3.98 23.05 -23.02
C ARG A 120 2.88 22.36 -22.21
N VAL A 121 1.68 22.95 -22.21
CA VAL A 121 0.53 22.44 -21.44
C VAL A 121 -0.23 21.36 -22.19
N ARG A 122 -0.41 21.48 -23.50
CA ARG A 122 -1.37 20.66 -24.28
C ARG A 122 -0.77 19.98 -25.52
N GLY A 123 0.50 20.20 -25.82
CA GLY A 123 1.15 19.60 -27.00
C GLY A 123 1.04 18.08 -27.05
N HIS A 124 1.07 17.41 -25.90
CA HIS A 124 0.88 15.97 -25.78
C HIS A 124 -0.45 15.46 -26.37
N LEU A 125 -1.49 16.31 -26.45
CA LEU A 125 -2.78 15.94 -27.04
C LEU A 125 -2.71 15.77 -28.57
N ALA A 126 -1.73 16.41 -29.20
CA ALA A 126 -1.47 16.31 -30.63
C ALA A 126 -0.28 15.38 -30.95
N ALA A 127 0.26 14.68 -29.96
CA ALA A 127 1.36 13.74 -30.17
C ALA A 127 0.89 12.47 -30.89
N ASN A 128 1.78 11.91 -31.71
CA ASN A 128 1.55 10.67 -32.47
C ASN A 128 1.74 9.45 -31.55
N LEU A 129 0.76 9.16 -30.70
CA LEU A 129 0.87 8.15 -29.66
C LEU A 129 0.31 6.78 -30.09
N ASP A 130 -0.81 6.75 -30.83
CA ASP A 130 -1.50 5.52 -31.17
C ASP A 130 -0.85 4.80 -32.38
N PRO A 131 -0.20 3.63 -32.18
CA PRO A 131 0.42 2.88 -33.26
C PRO A 131 -0.59 2.39 -34.30
N LEU A 132 -1.86 2.23 -33.93
CA LEU A 132 -2.91 1.77 -34.84
C LEU A 132 -3.58 2.88 -35.63
N GLY A 133 -3.36 4.14 -35.25
CA GLY A 133 -3.98 5.30 -35.89
C GLY A 133 -5.51 5.36 -35.76
N LEU A 134 -6.09 4.65 -34.78
CA LEU A 134 -7.53 4.60 -34.55
C LEU A 134 -8.04 5.70 -33.65
N SER A 135 -7.18 6.26 -32.81
CA SER A 135 -7.47 7.40 -31.95
C SER A 135 -7.40 8.69 -32.75
N HIS A 136 -8.46 9.02 -33.49
CA HIS A 136 -8.55 10.32 -34.14
C HIS A 136 -8.75 11.41 -33.09
N ARG A 137 -7.65 12.06 -32.71
CA ARG A 137 -7.70 13.29 -31.94
C ARG A 137 -7.51 14.45 -32.90
N ASP A 138 -8.56 15.25 -33.08
CA ASP A 138 -8.39 16.51 -33.74
C ASP A 138 -7.36 17.34 -33.01
N MET A 139 -6.51 18.05 -33.79
CA MET A 139 -5.57 18.98 -33.19
C MET A 139 -6.35 20.01 -32.37
N PRO A 140 -6.08 20.16 -31.09
CA PRO A 140 -6.74 21.15 -30.25
C PRO A 140 -6.66 22.53 -30.92
N GLU A 141 -7.77 23.26 -30.88
CA GLU A 141 -7.90 24.53 -31.56
C GLU A 141 -6.84 25.54 -31.08
N ASP A 142 -6.53 25.54 -29.79
CA ASP A 142 -5.56 26.42 -29.16
C ASP A 142 -4.07 26.06 -29.46
N LEU A 143 -3.80 24.94 -30.12
CA LEU A 143 -2.47 24.62 -30.66
C LEU A 143 -2.27 25.19 -32.08
N ARG A 144 -3.33 25.77 -32.70
CA ARG A 144 -3.27 26.39 -34.00
C ARG A 144 -2.80 27.82 -33.89
N THR A 145 -2.02 28.27 -34.88
CA THR A 145 -1.47 29.62 -34.94
C THR A 145 -2.55 30.70 -35.01
N GLU A 146 -3.68 30.39 -35.70
CA GLU A 146 -4.82 31.29 -35.89
C GLU A 146 -5.49 31.63 -34.54
N TYR A 147 -5.56 30.69 -33.62
CA TYR A 147 -6.10 30.91 -32.28
C TYR A 147 -5.33 32.01 -31.52
N HIS A 148 -4.03 32.09 -31.76
CA HIS A 148 -3.15 33.10 -31.15
C HIS A 148 -3.11 34.38 -31.99
N GLY A 149 -3.91 34.49 -33.08
CA GLY A 149 -4.03 35.65 -33.90
C GLY A 149 -2.89 35.84 -34.91
N PHE A 150 -2.18 34.77 -35.27
CA PHE A 150 -1.30 34.74 -36.42
C PHE A 150 -2.09 34.34 -37.67
N THR A 151 -1.82 35.01 -38.77
CA THR A 151 -2.42 34.72 -40.09
C THR A 151 -1.38 34.11 -41.01
N ASP A 152 -1.81 33.57 -42.17
CA ASP A 152 -0.90 33.04 -43.19
C ASP A 152 0.19 34.05 -43.61
N ALA A 153 -0.13 35.35 -43.56
CA ALA A 153 0.82 36.42 -43.88
C ALA A 153 1.90 36.62 -42.80
N ASP A 154 1.68 36.08 -41.61
CA ASP A 154 2.61 36.22 -40.46
C ASP A 154 3.54 35.00 -40.30
N ILE A 155 3.25 33.87 -40.98
CA ILE A 155 3.92 32.57 -40.75
C ILE A 155 5.45 32.66 -41.01
N ASP A 156 5.88 33.37 -42.02
CA ASP A 156 7.31 33.54 -42.35
C ASP A 156 7.94 34.82 -41.79
N ARG A 157 7.20 35.56 -40.97
CA ARG A 157 7.68 36.75 -40.29
C ARG A 157 8.43 36.40 -39.01
N PRO A 158 9.66 36.98 -38.82
CA PRO A 158 10.40 36.72 -37.58
C PRO A 158 9.73 37.41 -36.39
N VAL A 159 9.67 36.70 -35.28
CA VAL A 159 9.18 37.15 -33.96
C VAL A 159 10.31 37.04 -32.94
N TYR A 160 10.35 37.94 -31.97
CA TYR A 160 11.34 37.92 -30.89
C TYR A 160 10.96 36.92 -29.82
N LEU A 161 11.87 36.03 -29.48
CA LEU A 161 11.64 34.98 -28.50
C LEU A 161 12.54 35.07 -27.24
N GLY A 162 13.54 35.96 -27.25
CA GLY A 162 14.41 36.24 -26.11
C GLY A 162 15.18 35.06 -25.57
N GLY A 163 15.67 34.17 -26.43
CA GLY A 163 16.41 32.96 -26.06
C GLY A 163 15.53 31.74 -25.82
N THR A 164 14.20 31.88 -25.78
CA THR A 164 13.27 30.74 -25.55
C THR A 164 13.42 29.72 -26.69
N LEU A 165 13.43 28.41 -26.34
CA LEU A 165 13.68 27.31 -27.28
C LEU A 165 15.04 27.39 -28.01
N GLY A 166 15.99 28.19 -27.52
CA GLY A 166 17.29 28.42 -28.15
C GLY A 166 17.27 29.42 -29.32
N PHE A 167 16.20 30.21 -29.49
CA PHE A 167 16.04 31.22 -30.51
C PHE A 167 16.01 32.63 -29.91
N GLU A 168 16.84 33.50 -30.39
CA GLU A 168 16.67 34.94 -30.13
C GLU A 168 15.52 35.48 -31.00
N TRP A 169 15.52 35.13 -32.31
CA TRP A 169 14.49 35.40 -33.29
C TRP A 169 14.19 34.09 -34.06
N ALA A 170 12.93 33.84 -34.37
CA ALA A 170 12.51 32.78 -35.27
C ALA A 170 11.25 33.19 -36.03
N THR A 171 11.03 32.61 -37.20
CA THR A 171 9.74 32.74 -37.88
C THR A 171 8.68 31.93 -37.10
N VAL A 172 7.41 32.31 -37.25
CA VAL A 172 6.32 31.54 -36.65
C VAL A 172 6.33 30.08 -37.12
N ARG A 173 6.72 29.83 -38.38
CA ARG A 173 6.91 28.49 -38.95
C ARG A 173 7.97 27.72 -38.19
N GLU A 174 9.18 28.25 -38.05
CA GLU A 174 10.28 27.59 -37.33
C GLU A 174 9.91 27.32 -35.85
N LEU A 175 9.18 28.26 -35.24
CA LEU A 175 8.66 28.13 -33.91
C LEU A 175 7.69 26.92 -33.80
N VAL A 176 6.69 26.87 -34.69
CA VAL A 176 5.69 25.79 -34.70
C VAL A 176 6.32 24.43 -35.00
N ASP A 177 7.23 24.36 -35.95
CA ASP A 177 7.94 23.13 -36.33
C ASP A 177 8.79 22.63 -35.16
N THR A 178 9.43 23.53 -34.42
CA THR A 178 10.18 23.17 -33.21
C THR A 178 9.27 22.70 -32.08
N LEU A 179 8.15 23.38 -31.84
CA LEU A 179 7.18 23.00 -30.84
C LEU A 179 6.55 21.65 -31.15
N ARG A 180 6.17 21.41 -32.42
CA ARG A 180 5.61 20.12 -32.86
C ARG A 180 6.63 19.00 -32.70
N ARG A 181 7.88 19.21 -33.10
CA ARG A 181 8.95 18.22 -32.90
C ARG A 181 9.17 17.90 -31.44
N ASN A 182 9.16 18.90 -30.55
CA ASN A 182 9.44 18.70 -29.13
C ASN A 182 8.26 18.12 -28.36
N TYR A 183 7.01 18.41 -28.73
CA TYR A 183 5.82 18.08 -27.94
C TYR A 183 4.77 17.21 -28.64
N CYS A 184 4.83 17.10 -29.98
CA CYS A 184 3.81 16.39 -30.75
C CYS A 184 4.39 15.24 -31.59
N GLY A 185 5.64 14.83 -31.34
CA GLY A 185 6.26 13.65 -31.97
C GLY A 185 5.74 12.36 -31.35
N ASN A 186 6.57 11.31 -31.35
CA ASN A 186 6.24 10.02 -30.72
C ASN A 186 6.35 10.03 -29.20
N VAL A 187 6.68 11.21 -28.61
CA VAL A 187 6.71 11.45 -27.17
C VAL A 187 5.86 12.69 -26.87
N GLY A 188 4.88 12.53 -26.00
CA GLY A 188 4.14 13.62 -25.34
C GLY A 188 4.55 13.70 -23.87
N LEU A 189 4.65 14.91 -23.31
CA LEU A 189 5.03 15.11 -21.92
C LEU A 189 4.00 15.96 -21.20
N GLU A 190 3.49 15.47 -20.07
CA GLU A 190 2.69 16.25 -19.12
C GLU A 190 3.53 16.58 -17.87
N TYR A 191 3.79 17.86 -17.62
CA TYR A 191 4.64 18.31 -16.51
C TYR A 191 4.24 19.70 -15.97
N MET A 192 3.38 20.43 -16.68
CA MET A 192 3.02 21.82 -16.30
C MET A 192 2.11 21.89 -15.06
N HIS A 193 1.59 20.77 -14.60
CA HIS A 193 0.82 20.62 -13.34
C HIS A 193 1.74 20.51 -12.10
N ILE A 194 3.04 20.32 -12.28
CA ILE A 194 4.02 20.24 -11.19
C ILE A 194 4.24 21.66 -10.64
N VAL A 195 4.16 21.81 -9.31
CA VAL A 195 4.35 23.10 -8.63
C VAL A 195 5.83 23.48 -8.54
N ASP A 196 6.71 22.51 -8.32
CA ASP A 196 8.15 22.78 -8.21
C ASP A 196 8.76 23.25 -9.51
N VAL A 197 9.44 24.41 -9.46
CA VAL A 197 10.03 25.05 -10.64
C VAL A 197 11.26 24.32 -11.15
N GLU A 198 12.05 23.71 -10.25
CA GLU A 198 13.26 22.97 -10.64
C GLU A 198 12.90 21.67 -11.35
N GLU A 199 11.88 20.97 -10.85
CA GLU A 199 11.34 19.77 -11.50
C GLU A 199 10.84 20.07 -12.91
N ARG A 200 10.03 21.13 -13.08
CA ARG A 200 9.56 21.57 -14.39
C ARG A 200 10.70 21.97 -15.32
N ARG A 201 11.66 22.76 -14.84
CA ARG A 201 12.80 23.22 -15.65
C ARG A 201 13.67 22.05 -16.09
N PHE A 202 13.91 21.08 -15.20
CA PHE A 202 14.67 19.87 -15.53
C PHE A 202 14.07 19.11 -16.72
N LEU A 203 12.75 18.92 -16.74
CA LEU A 203 12.04 18.25 -17.82
C LEU A 203 12.03 19.12 -19.09
N GLN A 204 11.75 20.40 -18.94
CA GLN A 204 11.71 21.36 -20.03
C GLN A 204 13.05 21.47 -20.75
N ASP A 205 14.16 21.64 -20.03
CA ASP A 205 15.50 21.78 -20.60
C ASP A 205 15.94 20.56 -21.42
N ARG A 206 15.37 19.38 -21.11
CA ARG A 206 15.66 18.14 -21.82
C ARG A 206 14.77 17.91 -23.04
N MET A 207 13.56 18.42 -23.01
CA MET A 207 12.59 18.29 -24.10
C MET A 207 12.69 19.43 -25.12
N GLU A 208 13.06 20.64 -24.69
CA GLU A 208 13.03 21.82 -25.50
C GLU A 208 14.39 22.17 -26.13
N GLY A 209 14.34 22.69 -27.33
CA GLY A 209 15.48 23.26 -28.05
C GLY A 209 15.34 23.07 -29.56
N LYS A 210 15.98 23.97 -30.31
CA LYS A 210 16.04 23.90 -31.79
C LYS A 210 16.80 22.66 -32.27
N ASP A 211 17.75 22.17 -31.46
CA ASP A 211 18.66 21.07 -31.79
C ASP A 211 18.36 19.82 -30.96
N LYS A 212 17.20 19.75 -30.31
CA LYS A 212 16.81 18.56 -29.54
C LYS A 212 16.26 17.49 -30.45
N ALA A 213 16.95 16.38 -30.47
CA ALA A 213 16.52 15.13 -31.14
C ALA A 213 16.79 13.94 -30.22
N ILE A 214 15.99 12.89 -30.38
CA ILE A 214 16.26 11.60 -29.73
C ILE A 214 17.30 10.89 -30.59
N GLU A 215 18.53 10.80 -30.09
CA GLU A 215 19.63 10.18 -30.80
C GLU A 215 20.31 9.10 -29.95
N PHE A 216 20.51 7.95 -30.57
CA PHE A 216 21.28 6.85 -30.02
C PHE A 216 22.49 6.55 -30.92
N SER A 217 23.58 6.09 -30.36
CA SER A 217 24.71 5.59 -31.12
C SER A 217 24.31 4.37 -31.95
N VAL A 218 25.09 4.06 -33.00
CA VAL A 218 24.85 2.88 -33.84
C VAL A 218 24.74 1.60 -32.98
N ASP A 219 25.61 1.43 -32.00
CA ASP A 219 25.57 0.28 -31.10
C ASP A 219 24.35 0.31 -30.18
N GLY A 220 23.92 1.47 -29.71
CA GLY A 220 22.69 1.65 -28.94
C GLY A 220 21.46 1.26 -29.74
N LYS A 221 21.35 1.70 -30.98
CA LYS A 221 20.24 1.32 -31.89
C LYS A 221 20.22 -0.19 -32.14
N LYS A 222 21.37 -0.83 -32.39
CA LYS A 222 21.50 -2.27 -32.55
C LYS A 222 21.13 -3.04 -31.28
N ALA A 223 21.52 -2.54 -30.10
CA ALA A 223 21.16 -3.13 -28.82
C ALA A 223 19.65 -3.08 -28.58
N ILE A 224 19.02 -1.92 -28.83
CA ILE A 224 17.56 -1.73 -28.72
C ILE A 224 16.85 -2.74 -29.66
N LEU A 225 17.24 -2.80 -30.93
CA LEU A 225 16.63 -3.74 -31.88
C LEU A 225 16.82 -5.19 -31.47
N SER A 226 18.01 -5.57 -30.98
CA SER A 226 18.26 -6.93 -30.50
C SER A 226 17.31 -7.33 -29.40
N LYS A 227 17.04 -6.43 -28.44
CA LYS A 227 16.09 -6.68 -27.34
C LYS A 227 14.63 -6.75 -27.80
N VAL A 228 14.24 -5.98 -28.79
CA VAL A 228 12.92 -6.09 -29.44
C VAL A 228 12.78 -7.43 -30.15
N ILE A 229 13.82 -7.89 -30.87
CA ILE A 229 13.84 -9.20 -31.52
C ILE A 229 13.72 -10.32 -30.50
N GLU A 230 14.48 -10.27 -29.39
CA GLU A 230 14.41 -11.27 -28.32
C GLU A 230 12.99 -11.33 -27.76
N ALA A 231 12.37 -10.19 -27.49
CA ALA A 231 11.01 -10.11 -26.96
C ALA A 231 9.98 -10.72 -27.93
N GLU A 232 10.05 -10.36 -29.21
CA GLU A 232 9.09 -10.79 -30.23
C GLU A 232 9.26 -12.28 -30.58
N GLN A 233 10.50 -12.76 -30.74
CA GLN A 233 10.78 -14.17 -31.00
C GLN A 233 10.39 -15.08 -29.86
N TRP A 234 10.53 -14.63 -28.61
CA TRP A 234 10.04 -15.33 -27.42
C TRP A 234 8.52 -15.58 -27.51
N GLU A 235 7.74 -14.54 -27.79
CA GLU A 235 6.27 -14.67 -27.90
C GLU A 235 5.88 -15.58 -29.10
N LYS A 236 6.51 -15.39 -30.24
CA LYS A 236 6.28 -16.25 -31.45
C LYS A 236 6.62 -17.73 -31.17
N PHE A 237 7.73 -17.97 -30.47
CA PHE A 237 8.15 -19.34 -30.13
C PHE A 237 7.15 -20.00 -29.18
N LEU A 238 6.75 -19.31 -28.11
CA LEU A 238 5.73 -19.81 -27.19
C LEU A 238 4.39 -20.05 -27.90
N GLY A 239 4.00 -19.16 -28.82
CA GLY A 239 2.79 -19.30 -29.61
C GLY A 239 2.79 -20.53 -30.49
N LYS A 240 3.96 -20.88 -31.08
CA LYS A 240 4.15 -22.08 -31.91
C LYS A 240 4.18 -23.36 -31.08
N LYS A 241 4.87 -23.38 -29.95
CA LYS A 241 5.07 -24.60 -29.14
C LYS A 241 3.88 -24.92 -28.22
N TYR A 242 3.17 -23.91 -27.74
CA TYR A 242 2.12 -24.02 -26.72
C TYR A 242 0.81 -23.37 -27.17
N VAL A 243 0.25 -23.86 -28.26
CA VAL A 243 -0.99 -23.36 -28.86
C VAL A 243 -2.14 -23.42 -27.84
N GLY A 244 -2.86 -22.33 -27.66
CA GLY A 244 -4.02 -22.24 -26.75
C GLY A 244 -3.70 -22.25 -25.26
N THR A 245 -2.44 -22.41 -24.87
CA THR A 245 -2.05 -22.29 -23.46
C THR A 245 -1.99 -20.81 -23.04
N LYS A 246 -2.61 -20.48 -21.90
CA LYS A 246 -2.57 -19.12 -21.34
C LYS A 246 -1.13 -18.70 -21.01
N ARG A 247 -0.67 -17.62 -21.62
CA ARG A 247 0.65 -17.03 -21.41
C ARG A 247 0.63 -15.52 -21.25
N PHE A 248 -0.47 -14.85 -21.65
CA PHE A 248 -0.65 -13.39 -21.58
C PHE A 248 0.52 -12.63 -22.23
N GLY A 249 0.74 -12.91 -23.51
CA GLY A 249 1.88 -12.40 -24.29
C GLY A 249 1.99 -10.89 -24.33
N LEU A 250 3.22 -10.41 -24.58
CA LEU A 250 3.56 -8.99 -24.73
C LEU A 250 3.36 -8.48 -26.15
N ASP A 251 2.94 -9.35 -27.08
CA ASP A 251 2.81 -9.04 -28.50
C ASP A 251 2.13 -7.69 -28.75
N GLY A 252 2.82 -6.76 -29.41
CA GLY A 252 2.42 -5.38 -29.65
C GLY A 252 2.95 -4.37 -28.63
N GLY A 253 3.67 -4.81 -27.59
CA GLY A 253 4.28 -3.97 -26.56
C GLY A 253 5.76 -4.28 -26.33
N GLU A 254 6.46 -4.86 -27.30
CA GLU A 254 7.83 -5.37 -27.16
C GLU A 254 8.85 -4.32 -26.79
N SER A 255 8.59 -3.03 -27.12
CA SER A 255 9.44 -1.89 -26.73
C SER A 255 9.60 -1.73 -25.21
N MET A 256 8.74 -2.36 -24.39
CA MET A 256 8.93 -2.42 -22.94
C MET A 256 10.25 -3.11 -22.55
N ILE A 257 10.69 -4.13 -23.30
CA ILE A 257 11.89 -4.90 -22.93
C ILE A 257 13.17 -4.06 -22.98
N PRO A 258 13.51 -3.37 -24.08
CA PRO A 258 14.66 -2.47 -24.08
C PRO A 258 14.48 -1.29 -23.11
N ALA A 259 13.26 -0.84 -22.86
CA ALA A 259 12.99 0.18 -21.87
C ALA A 259 13.37 -0.28 -20.45
N LEU A 260 12.98 -1.49 -20.04
CA LEU A 260 13.35 -2.06 -18.73
C LEU A 260 14.86 -2.33 -18.62
N GLU A 261 15.53 -2.76 -19.68
CA GLU A 261 17.00 -2.84 -19.71
C GLU A 261 17.64 -1.46 -19.46
N SER A 262 17.03 -0.39 -19.98
CA SER A 262 17.48 0.99 -19.72
C SER A 262 17.26 1.42 -18.29
N VAL A 263 16.14 1.02 -17.63
CA VAL A 263 15.91 1.24 -16.19
C VAL A 263 17.07 0.67 -15.38
N ILE A 264 17.46 -0.56 -15.68
CA ILE A 264 18.53 -1.26 -14.94
C ILE A 264 19.88 -0.59 -15.19
N LYS A 265 20.22 -0.31 -16.45
CA LYS A 265 21.49 0.31 -16.85
C LYS A 265 21.65 1.70 -16.22
N TYR A 266 20.73 2.61 -16.51
CA TYR A 266 20.83 4.00 -16.04
C TYR A 266 20.58 4.12 -14.53
N GLY A 267 19.74 3.26 -13.96
CA GLY A 267 19.58 3.17 -12.51
C GLY A 267 20.88 2.77 -11.82
N GLY A 268 21.55 1.71 -12.32
CA GLY A 268 22.84 1.27 -11.80
C GLY A 268 23.93 2.34 -11.88
N GLN A 269 24.01 3.05 -13.00
CA GLN A 269 24.92 4.19 -13.18
C GLN A 269 24.60 5.35 -12.22
N ALA A 270 23.30 5.57 -11.92
CA ALA A 270 22.84 6.60 -10.98
C ALA A 270 22.86 6.16 -9.51
N GLY A 271 23.48 5.02 -9.19
CA GLY A 271 23.68 4.58 -7.80
C GLY A 271 22.72 3.53 -7.27
N VAL A 272 21.73 3.10 -8.03
CA VAL A 272 20.83 2.04 -7.63
C VAL A 272 21.58 0.69 -7.52
N ARG A 273 21.32 -0.02 -6.44
CA ARG A 273 21.89 -1.35 -6.17
C ARG A 273 20.82 -2.43 -6.08
N GLU A 274 19.61 -2.05 -5.73
CA GLU A 274 18.47 -2.96 -5.59
C GLU A 274 17.27 -2.42 -6.35
N MET A 275 16.64 -3.26 -7.19
CA MET A 275 15.38 -2.91 -7.86
C MET A 275 14.30 -3.93 -7.51
N VAL A 276 13.15 -3.44 -7.11
CA VAL A 276 11.99 -4.25 -6.77
C VAL A 276 10.91 -4.03 -7.81
N PHE A 277 10.59 -5.10 -8.56
CA PHE A 277 9.60 -5.07 -9.62
C PHE A 277 8.27 -5.64 -9.15
N GLY A 278 7.17 -4.96 -9.50
CA GLY A 278 5.82 -5.49 -9.46
C GLY A 278 5.18 -5.39 -10.84
N MET A 279 4.41 -6.39 -11.23
CA MET A 279 3.69 -6.35 -12.50
C MET A 279 2.54 -7.34 -12.54
N ALA A 280 1.55 -7.01 -13.37
CA ALA A 280 0.47 -7.92 -13.73
C ALA A 280 0.98 -9.08 -14.62
N HIS A 281 0.06 -9.92 -15.10
CA HIS A 281 0.37 -11.09 -15.92
C HIS A 281 0.83 -10.76 -17.35
N ARG A 282 0.40 -9.60 -17.94
CA ARG A 282 0.73 -9.21 -19.33
C ARG A 282 2.23 -8.99 -19.50
N GLY A 283 2.85 -9.76 -20.41
CA GLY A 283 4.28 -9.69 -20.65
C GLY A 283 5.18 -10.25 -19.54
N ARG A 284 4.61 -10.84 -18.47
CA ARG A 284 5.41 -11.30 -17.33
C ARG A 284 6.39 -12.41 -17.69
N LEU A 285 5.99 -13.36 -18.54
CA LEU A 285 6.88 -14.41 -19.00
C LEU A 285 8.04 -13.86 -19.84
N ASN A 286 7.79 -12.79 -20.61
CA ASN A 286 8.82 -12.08 -21.35
C ASN A 286 9.81 -11.36 -20.41
N VAL A 287 9.29 -10.67 -19.38
CA VAL A 287 10.13 -10.05 -18.35
C VAL A 287 10.96 -11.10 -17.59
N LEU A 288 10.35 -12.23 -17.21
CA LEU A 288 11.08 -13.34 -16.55
C LEU A 288 12.23 -13.85 -17.42
N ALA A 289 12.00 -14.03 -18.73
CA ALA A 289 12.98 -14.54 -19.67
C ALA A 289 14.07 -13.51 -20.01
N ASN A 290 13.65 -12.34 -20.53
CA ASN A 290 14.55 -11.38 -21.19
C ASN A 290 15.08 -10.26 -20.28
N VAL A 291 14.42 -9.97 -19.16
CA VAL A 291 14.86 -8.94 -18.20
C VAL A 291 15.45 -9.58 -16.94
N MET A 292 14.70 -10.49 -16.32
CA MET A 292 15.14 -11.18 -15.10
C MET A 292 16.12 -12.33 -15.38
N ALA A 293 16.35 -12.67 -16.63
CA ALA A 293 17.25 -13.73 -17.07
C ALA A 293 16.98 -15.09 -16.37
N LYS A 294 15.71 -15.40 -16.08
CA LYS A 294 15.34 -16.74 -15.61
C LYS A 294 15.71 -17.76 -16.69
N PRO A 295 16.41 -18.86 -16.35
CA PRO A 295 16.81 -19.82 -17.37
C PRO A 295 15.61 -20.32 -18.19
N LEU A 296 15.68 -20.22 -19.52
CA LEU A 296 14.57 -20.52 -20.42
C LEU A 296 14.11 -21.97 -20.27
N ARG A 297 15.05 -22.92 -20.07
CA ARG A 297 14.75 -24.34 -19.82
C ARG A 297 13.86 -24.56 -18.59
N VAL A 298 13.96 -23.71 -17.57
CA VAL A 298 13.08 -23.76 -16.37
C VAL A 298 11.68 -23.35 -16.76
N ILE A 299 11.53 -22.27 -17.53
CA ILE A 299 10.23 -21.80 -17.99
C ILE A 299 9.57 -22.85 -18.89
N PHE A 300 10.33 -23.49 -19.79
CA PHE A 300 9.80 -24.60 -20.64
C PHE A 300 9.39 -25.80 -19.80
N HIS A 301 10.15 -26.14 -18.77
CA HIS A 301 9.79 -27.21 -17.81
C HIS A 301 8.47 -26.89 -17.10
N GLU A 302 8.27 -25.63 -16.64
CA GLU A 302 7.01 -25.18 -16.06
C GLU A 302 5.84 -25.24 -17.05
N PHE A 303 6.07 -24.99 -18.34
CA PHE A 303 5.06 -25.18 -19.38
C PHE A 303 4.67 -26.65 -19.59
N ALA A 304 5.61 -27.56 -19.41
CA ALA A 304 5.38 -29.01 -19.47
C ALA A 304 4.68 -29.59 -18.22
N GLY A 305 4.33 -28.71 -17.24
CA GLY A 305 3.65 -29.08 -15.98
C GLY A 305 4.60 -29.41 -14.83
N GLY A 306 5.90 -29.18 -15.01
CA GLY A 306 6.90 -29.30 -13.95
C GLY A 306 6.91 -28.13 -13.00
N SER A 307 7.61 -28.28 -11.87
CA SER A 307 7.85 -27.23 -10.89
C SER A 307 9.27 -26.69 -11.00
N ALA A 308 9.45 -25.39 -10.72
CA ALA A 308 10.79 -24.83 -10.55
C ALA A 308 11.46 -25.28 -9.23
N ASN A 309 10.69 -25.80 -8.28
CA ASN A 309 11.16 -26.27 -6.99
C ASN A 309 11.26 -27.81 -6.97
N PRO A 310 12.22 -28.37 -6.21
CA PRO A 310 12.29 -29.80 -5.96
C PRO A 310 11.00 -30.37 -5.33
N ASP A 311 10.69 -31.64 -5.61
CA ASP A 311 9.45 -32.30 -5.15
C ASP A 311 9.37 -32.49 -3.62
N ASP A 312 10.51 -32.49 -2.94
CA ASP A 312 10.61 -32.63 -1.47
C ASP A 312 10.30 -31.32 -0.73
N ILE A 313 10.13 -30.22 -1.43
CA ILE A 313 9.74 -28.94 -0.85
C ILE A 313 8.22 -28.80 -0.92
N GLY A 314 7.58 -28.72 0.25
CA GLY A 314 6.14 -28.52 0.35
C GLY A 314 5.66 -27.23 -0.32
N GLY A 315 4.35 -27.15 -0.56
CA GLY A 315 3.67 -26.00 -1.15
C GLY A 315 2.72 -26.44 -2.27
N SER A 316 1.68 -25.64 -2.51
CA SER A 316 0.71 -25.91 -3.58
C SER A 316 1.21 -25.47 -4.96
N GLY A 317 2.22 -24.57 -4.99
CA GLY A 317 2.64 -23.91 -6.22
C GLY A 317 1.59 -22.93 -6.76
N ASP A 318 1.95 -22.26 -7.85
CA ASP A 318 1.05 -21.33 -8.56
C ASP A 318 1.34 -21.43 -10.08
N VAL A 319 0.47 -20.81 -10.87
CA VAL A 319 0.67 -20.75 -12.32
C VAL A 319 1.91 -19.92 -12.67
N LYS A 320 2.61 -20.32 -13.73
CA LYS A 320 3.91 -19.76 -14.09
C LYS A 320 3.97 -18.24 -14.25
N TYR A 321 2.88 -17.63 -14.70
CA TYR A 321 2.77 -16.16 -14.86
C TYR A 321 2.41 -15.39 -13.57
N HIS A 322 2.42 -16.06 -12.41
CA HIS A 322 2.36 -15.44 -11.08
C HIS A 322 3.68 -15.52 -10.32
N LEU A 323 4.59 -16.38 -10.77
CA LEU A 323 5.84 -16.63 -10.04
C LEU A 323 6.76 -15.40 -10.07
N GLY A 324 7.45 -15.21 -8.96
CA GLY A 324 8.51 -14.22 -8.80
C GLY A 324 9.90 -14.86 -9.03
N THR A 325 10.91 -14.01 -9.13
CA THR A 325 12.31 -14.43 -9.22
C THR A 325 13.22 -13.31 -8.72
N SER A 326 14.48 -13.65 -8.41
CA SER A 326 15.54 -12.68 -8.10
C SER A 326 16.78 -13.02 -8.92
N THR A 327 17.50 -12.00 -9.35
CA THR A 327 18.72 -12.14 -10.14
C THR A 327 19.63 -10.93 -9.97
N ASP A 328 20.90 -11.11 -10.23
CA ASP A 328 21.88 -10.04 -10.34
C ASP A 328 22.14 -9.75 -11.83
N ARG A 329 22.11 -8.47 -12.19
CA ARG A 329 22.51 -8.00 -13.52
C ARG A 329 23.63 -6.99 -13.39
N GLU A 330 24.49 -6.93 -14.39
CA GLU A 330 25.61 -6.00 -14.43
C GLU A 330 25.64 -5.28 -15.78
N PHE A 331 25.76 -3.94 -15.72
CA PHE A 331 25.90 -3.06 -16.87
C PHE A 331 27.01 -2.06 -16.60
N ASP A 332 27.97 -1.97 -17.50
CA ASP A 332 29.10 -1.03 -17.42
C ASP A 332 29.83 -1.07 -16.05
N GLY A 333 29.96 -2.27 -15.46
CA GLY A 333 30.60 -2.47 -14.15
C GLY A 333 29.70 -2.15 -12.94
N HIS A 334 28.43 -1.77 -13.15
CA HIS A 334 27.46 -1.55 -12.10
C HIS A 334 26.58 -2.78 -11.91
N LYS A 335 26.72 -3.42 -10.76
CA LYS A 335 25.90 -4.58 -10.37
C LYS A 335 24.62 -4.11 -9.68
N VAL A 336 23.49 -4.61 -10.16
CA VAL A 336 22.14 -4.35 -9.62
C VAL A 336 21.48 -5.68 -9.26
N HIS A 337 21.05 -5.82 -8.02
CA HIS A 337 20.18 -6.93 -7.62
C HIS A 337 18.74 -6.60 -7.96
N MET A 338 18.06 -7.50 -8.65
CA MET A 338 16.67 -7.33 -9.06
C MET A 338 15.79 -8.39 -8.43
N SER A 339 14.62 -8.01 -7.99
CA SER A 339 13.63 -8.95 -7.51
C SER A 339 12.25 -8.62 -8.07
N LEU A 340 11.64 -9.59 -8.76
CA LEU A 340 10.25 -9.53 -9.21
C LEU A 340 9.37 -10.21 -8.17
N VAL A 341 8.47 -9.47 -7.55
CA VAL A 341 7.56 -10.00 -6.54
C VAL A 341 6.55 -10.96 -7.17
N ALA A 342 6.29 -12.09 -6.52
CA ALA A 342 5.17 -12.96 -6.91
C ALA A 342 3.84 -12.24 -6.65
N ASN A 343 2.84 -12.47 -7.49
CA ASN A 343 1.54 -11.81 -7.38
C ASN A 343 0.38 -12.73 -7.83
N PRO A 344 -0.82 -12.50 -7.32
CA PRO A 344 -2.02 -13.17 -7.81
C PRO A 344 -2.56 -12.50 -9.08
N SER A 345 -3.66 -13.02 -9.64
CA SER A 345 -4.40 -12.35 -10.73
C SER A 345 -5.16 -11.08 -10.32
N HIS A 346 -5.15 -10.70 -9.05
CA HIS A 346 -5.76 -9.47 -8.56
C HIS A 346 -4.87 -8.29 -8.97
N LEU A 347 -5.29 -7.59 -10.02
CA LEU A 347 -4.52 -6.51 -10.63
C LEU A 347 -4.21 -5.42 -9.61
N GLU A 348 -2.97 -4.91 -9.65
CA GLU A 348 -2.41 -3.85 -8.80
C GLU A 348 -2.24 -4.23 -7.30
N ALA A 349 -2.64 -5.43 -6.88
CA ALA A 349 -2.47 -5.87 -5.49
C ALA A 349 -1.00 -6.04 -5.06
N ALA A 350 -0.09 -6.18 -6.01
CA ALA A 350 1.35 -6.25 -5.74
C ALA A 350 2.00 -4.88 -5.48
N ASP A 351 1.36 -3.77 -5.85
CA ASP A 351 1.95 -2.42 -5.77
C ASP A 351 2.39 -2.06 -4.35
N PRO A 352 1.53 -2.14 -3.33
CA PRO A 352 1.93 -1.81 -1.96
C PRO A 352 2.99 -2.78 -1.43
N VAL A 353 2.98 -4.04 -1.87
CA VAL A 353 3.99 -5.05 -1.49
C VAL A 353 5.38 -4.65 -2.01
N VAL A 354 5.47 -4.17 -3.24
CA VAL A 354 6.71 -3.66 -3.84
C VAL A 354 7.22 -2.44 -3.08
N LEU A 355 6.35 -1.48 -2.78
CA LEU A 355 6.72 -0.27 -2.05
C LEU A 355 7.20 -0.61 -0.64
N GLY A 356 6.48 -1.47 0.10
CA GLY A 356 6.87 -1.91 1.43
C GLY A 356 8.19 -2.67 1.45
N LYS A 357 8.40 -3.58 0.49
CA LYS A 357 9.66 -4.30 0.32
C LYS A 357 10.83 -3.35 0.04
N THR A 358 10.64 -2.38 -0.86
CA THR A 358 11.64 -1.35 -1.16
C THR A 358 11.99 -0.53 0.08
N ARG A 359 10.97 -0.10 0.82
CA ARG A 359 11.17 0.66 2.07
C ARG A 359 11.98 -0.12 3.11
N ALA A 360 11.71 -1.41 3.28
CA ALA A 360 12.48 -2.25 4.18
C ALA A 360 13.95 -2.35 3.74
N ILE A 361 14.22 -2.54 2.45
CA ILE A 361 15.57 -2.58 1.90
C ILE A 361 16.30 -1.25 2.19
N GLN A 362 15.65 -0.11 1.95
CA GLN A 362 16.22 1.22 2.28
C GLN A 362 16.49 1.38 3.77
N THR A 363 15.59 0.89 4.63
CA THR A 363 15.79 0.92 6.09
C THR A 363 17.03 0.15 6.49
N ILE A 364 17.20 -1.05 5.96
CA ILE A 364 18.34 -1.93 6.25
C ILE A 364 19.64 -1.35 5.71
N ALA A 365 19.61 -0.70 4.53
CA ALA A 365 20.76 -0.03 3.92
C ALA A 365 21.06 1.34 4.55
N ASN A 366 20.22 1.82 5.49
CA ASN A 366 20.28 3.18 6.05
C ASN A 366 20.18 4.28 4.99
N ASP A 367 19.37 4.03 3.93
CA ASP A 367 19.17 4.91 2.77
C ASP A 367 17.79 5.62 2.82
N LEU A 368 17.39 6.07 4.02
CA LEU A 368 16.08 6.68 4.25
C LEU A 368 16.05 8.19 4.01
N LYS A 369 17.20 8.79 3.80
CA LYS A 369 17.33 10.23 3.53
C LYS A 369 17.51 10.49 2.04
N GLU A 370 18.39 9.73 1.43
CA GLU A 370 18.80 9.95 0.03
C GLU A 370 18.02 9.08 -0.95
N HIS A 371 17.46 7.94 -0.53
CA HIS A 371 16.66 7.01 -1.34
C HIS A 371 17.26 6.64 -2.72
N VAL A 372 18.60 6.61 -2.79
CA VAL A 372 19.34 6.41 -4.05
C VAL A 372 19.55 4.93 -4.34
N GLY A 373 19.83 4.13 -3.31
CA GLY A 373 20.28 2.75 -3.45
C GLY A 373 19.22 1.75 -3.88
N SER A 374 17.94 2.07 -3.70
CA SER A 374 16.83 1.14 -4.01
C SER A 374 15.70 1.82 -4.80
N LEU A 375 15.21 1.13 -5.84
CA LEU A 375 14.21 1.65 -6.77
C LEU A 375 13.02 0.69 -6.90
N PRO A 376 11.78 1.12 -6.59
CA PRO A 376 10.58 0.39 -6.98
C PRO A 376 10.22 0.67 -8.45
N VAL A 377 9.84 -0.38 -9.18
CA VAL A 377 9.37 -0.31 -10.56
C VAL A 377 8.06 -1.08 -10.66
N LEU A 378 6.99 -0.40 -11.05
CA LEU A 378 5.66 -0.97 -11.18
C LEU A 378 5.20 -0.94 -12.64
N ILE A 379 4.77 -2.10 -13.15
CA ILE A 379 4.33 -2.28 -14.53
C ILE A 379 2.84 -2.60 -14.53
N HIS A 380 2.06 -1.72 -15.13
CA HIS A 380 0.60 -1.69 -15.07
C HIS A 380 -0.05 -1.98 -16.42
N GLY A 381 -1.30 -2.44 -16.40
CA GLY A 381 -2.20 -2.33 -17.53
C GLY A 381 -2.98 -1.02 -17.46
N ASP A 382 -3.32 -0.42 -18.61
CA ASP A 382 -4.02 0.88 -18.68
C ASP A 382 -5.37 0.90 -17.96
N ALA A 383 -6.18 -0.13 -18.15
CA ALA A 383 -7.48 -0.24 -17.49
C ALA A 383 -7.36 -0.45 -15.98
N ALA A 384 -6.33 -1.18 -15.53
CA ALA A 384 -6.08 -1.44 -14.12
C ALA A 384 -5.55 -0.19 -13.41
N PHE A 385 -4.58 0.51 -14.01
CA PHE A 385 -4.02 1.75 -13.44
C PHE A 385 -5.09 2.83 -13.24
N ALA A 386 -5.99 3.00 -14.22
CA ALA A 386 -7.08 3.96 -14.12
C ALA A 386 -8.22 3.51 -13.19
N GLY A 387 -8.45 2.19 -13.05
CA GLY A 387 -9.67 1.65 -12.45
C GLY A 387 -9.52 1.10 -11.03
N GLN A 388 -8.33 0.62 -10.65
CA GLN A 388 -8.10 0.02 -9.34
C GLN A 388 -7.74 1.08 -8.29
N GLY A 389 -8.58 1.24 -7.26
CA GLY A 389 -8.36 2.24 -6.22
C GLY A 389 -7.05 2.10 -5.46
N ILE A 390 -6.48 0.89 -5.40
CA ILE A 390 -5.18 0.63 -4.75
C ILE A 390 -4.03 1.42 -5.39
N VAL A 391 -4.13 1.75 -6.68
CA VAL A 391 -3.15 2.61 -7.36
C VAL A 391 -3.09 4.00 -6.71
N TRP A 392 -4.27 4.60 -6.44
CA TRP A 392 -4.36 5.87 -5.74
C TRP A 392 -3.84 5.79 -4.29
N GLU A 393 -4.16 4.70 -3.58
CA GLU A 393 -3.67 4.47 -2.22
C GLU A 393 -2.13 4.41 -2.20
N CYS A 394 -1.51 3.74 -3.18
CA CYS A 394 -0.05 3.66 -3.33
C CYS A 394 0.58 5.00 -3.72
N LEU A 395 0.00 5.74 -4.66
CA LEU A 395 0.44 7.09 -5.00
C LEU A 395 0.36 8.01 -3.77
N GLY A 396 -0.64 7.81 -2.91
CA GLY A 396 -0.77 8.53 -1.64
C GLY A 396 0.39 8.35 -0.67
N PHE A 397 1.21 7.30 -0.81
CA PHE A 397 2.40 7.07 0.04
C PHE A 397 3.60 7.93 -0.35
N SER A 398 3.61 8.47 -1.56
CA SER A 398 4.75 9.10 -2.23
C SER A 398 5.51 10.12 -1.37
N GLY A 399 4.81 11.03 -0.69
CA GLY A 399 5.41 12.09 0.13
C GLY A 399 5.31 11.84 1.65
N ILE A 400 4.78 10.71 2.10
CA ILE A 400 4.47 10.49 3.51
C ILE A 400 5.66 9.85 4.23
N ARG A 401 6.09 10.51 5.31
CA ARG A 401 7.15 9.98 6.17
C ARG A 401 6.78 8.58 6.68
N GLY A 402 7.70 7.64 6.53
CA GLY A 402 7.51 6.24 6.93
C GLY A 402 7.04 5.32 5.79
N TYR A 403 6.48 5.87 4.70
CA TYR A 403 6.04 5.15 3.51
C TYR A 403 6.78 5.54 2.24
N ASN A 404 7.31 6.76 2.17
CA ASN A 404 8.07 7.26 1.04
C ASN A 404 9.27 6.36 0.71
N THR A 405 9.40 6.00 -0.58
CA THR A 405 10.49 5.21 -1.14
C THR A 405 11.43 6.03 -2.03
N GLY A 406 11.27 7.35 -2.07
CA GLY A 406 12.00 8.23 -2.99
C GLY A 406 11.46 8.16 -4.41
N GLY A 407 10.17 7.89 -4.57
CA GLY A 407 9.47 7.79 -5.84
C GLY A 407 9.58 6.42 -6.51
N CYS A 408 8.56 6.09 -7.29
CA CYS A 408 8.43 4.88 -8.09
C CYS A 408 8.48 5.22 -9.58
N VAL A 409 9.04 4.32 -10.38
CA VAL A 409 8.87 4.36 -11.84
C VAL A 409 7.66 3.51 -12.20
N HIS A 410 6.61 4.16 -12.66
CA HIS A 410 5.39 3.52 -13.14
C HIS A 410 5.45 3.36 -14.65
N PHE A 411 5.27 2.13 -15.14
CA PHE A 411 5.28 1.83 -16.56
C PHE A 411 3.92 1.24 -16.96
N ILE A 412 3.15 1.95 -17.76
CA ILE A 412 1.82 1.52 -18.21
C ILE A 412 1.93 0.88 -19.60
N ILE A 413 1.55 -0.40 -19.71
CA ILE A 413 1.33 -1.07 -21.00
C ILE A 413 -0.08 -0.68 -21.46
N ASN A 414 -0.19 0.44 -22.17
CA ASN A 414 -1.46 0.97 -22.63
C ASN A 414 -1.85 0.34 -23.99
N ASN A 415 -2.42 -0.86 -23.92
CA ASN A 415 -2.87 -1.57 -25.11
C ASN A 415 -4.29 -1.18 -25.56
N GLN A 416 -4.87 -0.15 -24.98
CA GLN A 416 -6.11 0.51 -25.37
C GLN A 416 -7.36 -0.38 -25.29
N VAL A 417 -7.31 -1.45 -24.50
CA VAL A 417 -8.45 -2.34 -24.24
C VAL A 417 -8.31 -3.05 -22.89
N GLY A 418 -9.32 -2.96 -22.05
CA GLY A 418 -9.39 -3.72 -20.79
C GLY A 418 -10.24 -4.98 -20.95
N PHE A 419 -9.61 -6.16 -21.12
CA PHE A 419 -10.27 -7.42 -21.48
C PHE A 419 -11.07 -7.25 -22.79
N THR A 420 -12.35 -6.89 -22.72
CA THR A 420 -13.26 -6.59 -23.86
C THR A 420 -13.82 -5.17 -23.84
N THR A 421 -13.33 -4.33 -22.90
CA THR A 421 -13.88 -2.98 -22.67
C THR A 421 -12.98 -1.94 -23.29
N SER A 422 -13.49 -1.14 -24.19
CA SER A 422 -12.78 -0.02 -24.80
C SER A 422 -12.60 1.14 -23.81
N PRO A 423 -11.56 2.00 -23.95
CA PRO A 423 -11.23 3.07 -23.04
C PRO A 423 -12.39 4.01 -22.69
N GLN A 424 -13.21 4.35 -23.69
CA GLN A 424 -14.39 5.22 -23.52
C GLN A 424 -15.45 4.70 -22.55
N PHE A 425 -15.44 3.38 -22.26
CA PHE A 425 -16.33 2.74 -21.28
C PHE A 425 -15.59 2.35 -19.99
N ALA A 426 -14.26 2.47 -19.98
CA ALA A 426 -13.40 2.04 -18.87
C ALA A 426 -12.97 3.20 -17.97
N ARG A 427 -12.84 4.40 -18.51
CA ARG A 427 -12.40 5.59 -17.75
C ARG A 427 -13.00 6.88 -18.29
N SER A 428 -13.16 7.87 -17.42
CA SER A 428 -13.65 9.20 -17.78
C SER A 428 -12.55 10.15 -18.23
N SER A 429 -11.30 9.86 -17.89
CA SER A 429 -10.15 10.71 -18.20
C SER A 429 -9.56 10.40 -19.58
N PRO A 430 -8.91 11.38 -20.24
CA PRO A 430 -8.22 11.18 -21.51
C PRO A 430 -7.13 10.09 -21.47
N TYR A 431 -6.41 10.00 -20.35
CA TYR A 431 -5.31 9.06 -20.17
C TYR A 431 -5.50 8.19 -18.94
N PRO A 432 -5.00 6.95 -18.96
CA PRO A 432 -5.00 6.13 -17.75
C PRO A 432 -4.14 6.72 -16.62
N SER A 433 -3.12 7.47 -16.98
CA SER A 433 -2.16 8.11 -16.08
C SER A 433 -2.67 9.36 -15.34
N ASP A 434 -3.88 9.85 -15.66
CA ASP A 434 -4.41 11.08 -15.06
C ASP A 434 -4.52 11.02 -13.52
N VAL A 435 -4.66 9.82 -12.94
CA VAL A 435 -4.64 9.62 -11.49
C VAL A 435 -3.33 10.07 -10.84
N ALA A 436 -2.19 9.95 -11.52
CA ALA A 436 -0.88 10.30 -10.98
C ALA A 436 -0.65 11.82 -10.91
N LYS A 437 -1.44 12.62 -11.61
CA LYS A 437 -1.39 14.09 -11.50
C LYS A 437 -1.75 14.59 -10.11
N GLY A 438 -2.55 13.81 -9.34
CA GLY A 438 -2.90 14.15 -7.97
C GLY A 438 -1.72 14.24 -7.01
N VAL A 439 -0.62 13.54 -7.32
CA VAL A 439 0.65 13.61 -6.58
C VAL A 439 1.73 14.38 -7.35
N GLN A 440 1.33 15.08 -8.41
CA GLN A 440 2.19 15.89 -9.27
C GLN A 440 3.31 15.11 -9.99
N ALA A 441 3.06 13.83 -10.27
CA ALA A 441 4.00 13.01 -11.04
C ALA A 441 4.01 13.46 -12.52
N PRO A 442 5.17 13.67 -13.15
CA PRO A 442 5.25 13.87 -14.58
C PRO A 442 4.87 12.61 -15.34
N VAL A 443 4.30 12.78 -16.53
CA VAL A 443 3.86 11.68 -17.39
C VAL A 443 4.47 11.81 -18.77
N PHE A 444 5.19 10.76 -19.20
CA PHE A 444 5.60 10.58 -20.60
C PHE A 444 4.61 9.67 -21.30
N HIS A 445 3.95 10.15 -22.34
CA HIS A 445 3.16 9.34 -23.26
C HIS A 445 4.04 8.98 -24.47
N VAL A 446 4.15 7.71 -24.80
CA VAL A 446 5.12 7.27 -25.82
C VAL A 446 4.46 6.26 -26.77
N ASN A 447 4.75 6.40 -28.06
CA ASN A 447 4.35 5.42 -29.07
C ASN A 447 5.20 4.15 -28.96
N GLY A 448 4.57 3.01 -28.68
CA GLY A 448 5.23 1.71 -28.52
C GLY A 448 5.89 1.16 -29.76
N ASP A 449 5.52 1.63 -30.97
CA ASP A 449 6.18 1.27 -32.22
C ASP A 449 7.52 2.02 -32.44
N ASP A 450 7.85 2.96 -31.57
CA ASP A 450 9.15 3.63 -31.58
C ASP A 450 10.00 3.26 -30.35
N PRO A 451 10.80 2.18 -30.42
CA PRO A 451 11.60 1.72 -29.27
C PRO A 451 12.65 2.76 -28.82
N GLU A 452 13.13 3.64 -29.69
CA GLU A 452 14.04 4.71 -29.30
C GLU A 452 13.33 5.75 -28.44
N ALA A 453 12.10 6.14 -28.81
CA ALA A 453 11.29 7.08 -28.03
C ALA A 453 10.95 6.51 -26.65
N VAL A 454 10.57 5.21 -26.56
CA VAL A 454 10.28 4.53 -25.28
C VAL A 454 11.53 4.48 -24.39
N THR A 455 12.67 4.11 -24.96
CA THR A 455 13.97 4.05 -24.26
C THR A 455 14.42 5.42 -23.77
N PHE A 456 14.22 6.47 -24.58
CA PHE A 456 14.52 7.85 -24.19
C PHE A 456 13.65 8.32 -23.02
N ALA A 457 12.34 8.14 -23.09
CA ALA A 457 11.42 8.49 -22.01
C ALA A 457 11.79 7.77 -20.70
N THR A 458 12.18 6.51 -20.79
CA THR A 458 12.61 5.72 -19.65
C THR A 458 13.90 6.23 -19.02
N LYS A 459 14.89 6.62 -19.84
CA LYS A 459 16.12 7.25 -19.34
C LYS A 459 15.80 8.54 -18.59
N MET A 460 14.95 9.38 -19.17
CA MET A 460 14.49 10.63 -18.54
C MET A 460 13.79 10.37 -17.20
N ALA A 461 12.96 9.32 -17.14
CA ALA A 461 12.26 8.94 -15.93
C ALA A 461 13.23 8.54 -14.80
N ILE A 462 14.26 7.77 -15.11
CA ILE A 462 15.28 7.40 -14.12
C ILE A 462 16.08 8.61 -13.64
N GLU A 463 16.51 9.48 -14.54
CA GLU A 463 17.23 10.71 -14.20
C GLU A 463 16.39 11.63 -13.30
N PHE A 464 15.10 11.78 -13.60
CA PHE A 464 14.17 12.58 -12.81
C PHE A 464 13.99 11.98 -11.42
N ARG A 465 13.66 10.69 -11.34
CA ARG A 465 13.44 9.98 -10.06
C ARG A 465 14.67 10.05 -9.17
N GLN A 466 15.85 9.79 -9.70
CA GLN A 466 17.09 9.79 -8.92
C GLN A 466 17.51 11.21 -8.47
N LYS A 467 17.10 12.24 -9.19
CA LYS A 467 17.38 13.62 -8.81
C LYS A 467 16.38 14.20 -7.82
N PHE A 468 15.08 13.94 -8.01
CA PHE A 468 14.02 14.60 -7.26
C PHE A 468 13.31 13.71 -6.26
N HIS A 469 13.58 12.40 -6.30
CA HIS A 469 12.97 11.40 -5.41
C HIS A 469 11.43 11.44 -5.43
N ARG A 470 10.86 11.53 -6.65
CA ARG A 470 9.44 11.63 -6.94
C ARG A 470 9.00 10.53 -7.90
N ASP A 471 7.71 10.20 -7.84
CA ASP A 471 7.09 9.28 -8.80
C ASP A 471 7.13 9.85 -10.21
N ILE A 472 7.21 8.97 -11.19
CA ILE A 472 7.14 9.31 -12.60
C ILE A 472 6.45 8.20 -13.36
N VAL A 473 5.68 8.58 -14.38
CA VAL A 473 4.86 7.66 -15.17
C VAL A 473 5.31 7.64 -16.62
N ILE A 474 5.43 6.45 -17.19
CA ILE A 474 5.62 6.21 -18.61
C ILE A 474 4.37 5.49 -19.12
N ASP A 475 3.55 6.16 -19.90
CA ASP A 475 2.35 5.62 -20.55
C ASP A 475 2.69 5.21 -21.97
N MET A 476 3.07 3.95 -22.16
CA MET A 476 3.44 3.38 -23.47
C MET A 476 2.19 2.93 -24.22
N TRP A 477 1.81 3.70 -25.23
CA TRP A 477 0.71 3.39 -26.13
C TRP A 477 1.11 2.28 -27.09
N CYS A 478 0.42 1.18 -27.00
CA CYS A 478 0.67 -0.01 -27.79
C CYS A 478 -0.65 -0.69 -28.18
N TYR A 479 -0.59 -1.94 -28.60
CA TYR A 479 -1.77 -2.75 -28.86
C TYR A 479 -1.58 -4.16 -28.32
N ARG A 480 -2.65 -4.91 -28.22
CA ARG A 480 -2.64 -6.33 -27.84
C ARG A 480 -2.95 -7.17 -29.08
N ARG A 481 -1.99 -7.94 -29.57
CA ARG A 481 -2.13 -8.67 -30.84
C ARG A 481 -3.18 -9.78 -30.78
N PHE A 482 -3.29 -10.48 -29.69
CA PHE A 482 -4.25 -11.57 -29.47
C PHE A 482 -5.38 -11.15 -28.50
N GLY A 483 -6.27 -12.08 -28.13
CA GLY A 483 -7.28 -11.82 -27.11
C GLY A 483 -6.72 -11.50 -25.74
N HIS A 484 -7.57 -11.41 -24.74
CA HIS A 484 -7.11 -11.21 -23.36
C HIS A 484 -6.17 -12.32 -22.92
N ASN A 485 -6.48 -13.53 -23.31
CA ASN A 485 -5.59 -14.68 -23.28
C ASN A 485 -5.65 -15.40 -24.66
N GLU A 486 -4.82 -16.38 -24.87
CA GLU A 486 -4.62 -17.02 -26.16
C GLU A 486 -5.78 -17.93 -26.61
N GLY A 487 -6.75 -18.19 -25.72
CA GLY A 487 -8.00 -18.90 -26.05
C GLY A 487 -9.18 -17.96 -26.34
N ASP A 488 -8.96 -16.63 -26.31
CA ASP A 488 -10.00 -15.63 -26.52
C ASP A 488 -9.96 -15.09 -27.95
N GLU A 489 -11.14 -14.95 -28.60
CA GLU A 489 -11.26 -14.33 -29.94
C GLU A 489 -11.72 -12.87 -29.81
N PRO A 490 -10.79 -11.93 -29.90
CA PRO A 490 -11.09 -10.51 -29.65
C PRO A 490 -11.92 -9.85 -30.74
N GLY A 491 -12.01 -10.47 -31.92
CA GLY A 491 -12.85 -9.99 -33.01
C GLY A 491 -14.34 -9.98 -32.70
N PHE A 492 -14.78 -10.74 -31.67
CA PHE A 492 -16.19 -10.72 -31.24
C PHE A 492 -16.62 -9.37 -30.66
N THR A 493 -15.70 -8.65 -30.01
CA THR A 493 -16.02 -7.40 -29.30
C THR A 493 -15.35 -6.17 -29.90
N GLN A 494 -14.15 -6.28 -30.47
CA GLN A 494 -13.39 -5.19 -31.07
C GLN A 494 -13.01 -5.48 -32.55
N PRO A 495 -13.99 -5.73 -33.45
CA PRO A 495 -13.69 -6.18 -34.83
C PRO A 495 -12.89 -5.14 -35.63
N LEU A 496 -13.16 -3.84 -35.47
CA LEU A 496 -12.44 -2.78 -36.21
C LEU A 496 -10.98 -2.72 -35.79
N MET A 497 -10.72 -2.71 -34.50
CA MET A 497 -9.38 -2.66 -33.94
C MET A 497 -8.56 -3.89 -34.39
N TYR A 498 -9.12 -5.08 -34.30
CA TYR A 498 -8.39 -6.31 -34.69
C TYR A 498 -8.24 -6.51 -36.20
N ASN A 499 -9.08 -5.87 -37.01
CA ASN A 499 -8.84 -5.83 -38.46
C ASN A 499 -7.56 -5.02 -38.79
N VAL A 500 -7.31 -3.93 -38.04
CA VAL A 500 -6.06 -3.17 -38.19
C VAL A 500 -4.88 -3.94 -37.59
N ILE A 501 -5.01 -4.49 -36.38
CA ILE A 501 -3.93 -5.25 -35.72
C ILE A 501 -3.45 -6.45 -36.52
N ARG A 502 -4.34 -7.18 -37.19
CA ARG A 502 -3.94 -8.35 -38.00
C ARG A 502 -3.02 -7.98 -39.20
N GLN A 503 -3.13 -6.74 -39.69
CA GLN A 503 -2.32 -6.22 -40.81
C GLN A 503 -1.13 -5.42 -40.32
N HIS A 504 -1.07 -5.08 -39.01
CA HIS A 504 -0.01 -4.27 -38.44
C HIS A 504 1.29 -5.09 -38.35
N PRO A 505 2.42 -4.62 -38.88
CA PRO A 505 3.69 -5.30 -38.73
C PRO A 505 4.16 -5.32 -37.28
N GLY A 506 5.07 -6.24 -36.91
CA GLY A 506 5.69 -6.28 -35.59
C GLY A 506 6.67 -5.13 -35.39
N VAL A 507 6.92 -4.78 -34.13
CA VAL A 507 7.85 -3.70 -33.77
C VAL A 507 9.26 -3.96 -34.31
N SER A 508 9.73 -5.22 -34.31
CA SER A 508 11.05 -5.58 -34.85
C SER A 508 11.13 -5.33 -36.36
N GLU A 509 10.04 -5.52 -37.10
CA GLU A 509 9.96 -5.26 -38.53
C GLU A 509 9.94 -3.76 -38.82
N ILE A 510 9.13 -2.98 -38.07
CA ILE A 510 9.03 -1.51 -38.24
C ILE A 510 10.38 -0.88 -37.95
N TYR A 511 10.97 -1.19 -36.83
CA TYR A 511 12.23 -0.59 -36.39
C TYR A 511 13.42 -1.12 -37.20
N GLY A 512 13.44 -2.40 -37.57
CA GLY A 512 14.46 -2.98 -38.46
C GLY A 512 14.49 -2.31 -39.81
N LYS A 513 13.33 -2.11 -40.45
CA LYS A 513 13.22 -1.38 -41.71
C LYS A 513 13.75 0.05 -41.63
N ARG A 514 13.43 0.76 -40.53
CA ARG A 514 13.96 2.10 -40.26
C ARG A 514 15.49 2.08 -40.19
N LEU A 515 16.08 1.15 -39.44
CA LEU A 515 17.54 1.07 -39.29
C LEU A 515 18.27 0.65 -40.57
N ILE A 516 17.63 -0.13 -41.44
CA ILE A 516 18.16 -0.46 -42.78
C ILE A 516 18.15 0.82 -43.64
N GLN A 517 17.07 1.59 -43.63
CA GLN A 517 16.98 2.89 -44.36
C GLN A 517 18.00 3.90 -43.87
N GLU A 518 18.29 3.91 -42.56
CA GLU A 518 19.30 4.76 -41.94
C GLU A 518 20.75 4.25 -42.19
N GLY A 519 20.91 3.08 -42.77
CA GLY A 519 22.22 2.47 -43.02
C GLY A 519 22.94 1.97 -41.77
N VAL A 520 22.22 1.76 -40.66
CA VAL A 520 22.73 1.25 -39.37
C VAL A 520 22.97 -0.28 -39.45
N ILE A 521 22.10 -0.99 -40.13
CA ILE A 521 22.17 -2.44 -40.34
C ILE A 521 21.79 -2.77 -41.78
N ASP A 522 22.03 -4.00 -42.20
CA ASP A 522 21.49 -4.60 -43.41
C ASP A 522 20.50 -5.74 -43.12
N GLN A 523 19.84 -6.26 -44.13
CA GLN A 523 18.88 -7.37 -43.97
C GLN A 523 19.56 -8.65 -43.43
N ALA A 524 20.81 -8.91 -43.85
CA ALA A 524 21.55 -10.08 -43.39
C ALA A 524 21.80 -10.05 -41.87
N TRP A 525 22.12 -8.88 -41.29
CA TRP A 525 22.28 -8.71 -39.85
C TRP A 525 20.96 -8.99 -39.09
N LEU A 526 19.84 -8.51 -39.65
CA LEU A 526 18.52 -8.71 -39.03
C LEU A 526 18.16 -10.20 -39.01
N ASP A 527 18.31 -10.88 -40.17
CA ASP A 527 18.00 -12.30 -40.30
C ASP A 527 18.91 -13.16 -39.43
N GLU A 528 20.18 -12.81 -39.31
CA GLU A 528 21.14 -13.50 -38.44
C GLU A 528 20.73 -13.40 -36.96
N LYS A 529 20.32 -12.23 -36.50
CA LYS A 529 19.88 -12.02 -35.10
C LYS A 529 18.63 -12.84 -34.77
N VAL A 530 17.64 -12.84 -35.66
CA VAL A 530 16.44 -13.68 -35.51
C VAL A 530 16.81 -15.16 -35.45
N ASN A 531 17.69 -15.63 -36.32
CA ASN A 531 18.13 -17.04 -36.37
C ASN A 531 18.92 -17.43 -35.13
N GLN A 532 19.85 -16.57 -34.65
CA GLN A 532 20.62 -16.81 -33.43
C GLN A 532 19.70 -17.01 -32.21
N PHE A 533 18.72 -16.14 -32.01
CA PHE A 533 17.82 -16.24 -30.85
C PHE A 533 16.85 -17.45 -31.02
N THR A 534 16.34 -17.70 -32.19
CA THR A 534 15.48 -18.87 -32.47
C THR A 534 16.22 -20.20 -32.20
N THR A 535 17.49 -20.27 -32.59
CA THR A 535 18.35 -21.47 -32.34
C THR A 535 18.57 -21.65 -30.82
N LEU A 536 18.81 -20.56 -30.08
CA LEU A 536 18.90 -20.59 -28.63
C LEU A 536 17.60 -21.12 -28.00
N LEU A 537 16.44 -20.64 -28.45
CA LEU A 537 15.14 -21.08 -27.94
C LEU A 537 14.88 -22.56 -28.18
N GLU A 538 15.20 -23.09 -29.37
CA GLU A 538 15.04 -24.52 -29.66
C GLU A 538 15.97 -25.37 -28.76
N GLY A 539 17.25 -24.99 -28.59
CA GLY A 539 18.18 -25.71 -27.72
C GLY A 539 17.74 -25.71 -26.25
N GLU A 540 17.27 -24.58 -25.75
CA GLU A 540 16.76 -24.47 -24.37
C GLU A 540 15.42 -25.22 -24.17
N PHE A 541 14.59 -25.30 -25.22
CA PHE A 541 13.36 -26.08 -25.22
C PHE A 541 13.65 -27.57 -25.08
N GLU A 542 14.62 -28.10 -25.87
CA GLU A 542 15.07 -29.49 -25.78
C GLU A 542 15.65 -29.80 -24.39
N ALA A 543 16.48 -28.88 -23.86
CA ALA A 543 17.06 -29.01 -22.51
C ALA A 543 16.01 -28.98 -21.39
N GLY A 544 14.89 -28.25 -21.59
CA GLY A 544 13.79 -28.19 -20.65
C GLY A 544 13.10 -29.52 -20.38
N ALA A 545 13.08 -30.44 -21.39
CA ALA A 545 12.48 -31.75 -21.23
C ALA A 545 13.20 -32.68 -20.23
N SER A 546 14.51 -32.47 -20.04
CA SER A 546 15.32 -33.24 -19.10
C SER A 546 15.68 -32.46 -17.81
N TYR A 547 15.19 -31.23 -17.67
CA TYR A 547 15.48 -30.40 -16.51
C TYR A 547 14.94 -31.00 -15.22
N LYS A 548 15.75 -30.98 -14.18
CA LYS A 548 15.37 -31.35 -12.81
C LYS A 548 15.76 -30.21 -11.87
N PRO A 549 14.81 -29.66 -11.09
CA PRO A 549 15.13 -28.66 -10.09
C PRO A 549 16.01 -29.26 -9.00
N ASN A 550 17.07 -28.54 -8.64
CA ASN A 550 18.06 -28.98 -7.62
C ASN A 550 18.12 -28.08 -6.41
N LYS A 551 17.49 -26.95 -6.44
CA LYS A 551 17.49 -25.94 -5.36
C LYS A 551 16.20 -25.16 -5.35
N ALA A 552 15.65 -24.94 -4.18
CA ALA A 552 14.59 -23.93 -3.97
C ALA A 552 15.19 -22.63 -3.46
N ASP A 553 14.65 -21.54 -3.92
CA ASP A 553 14.99 -20.20 -3.44
C ASP A 553 14.12 -19.85 -2.20
N TRP A 554 14.29 -20.69 -1.14
CA TRP A 554 13.57 -20.57 0.13
C TRP A 554 14.57 -20.40 1.27
N PHE A 555 14.32 -19.46 2.20
CA PHE A 555 15.20 -19.11 3.32
C PHE A 555 16.64 -18.73 2.91
N ALA A 556 16.79 -18.07 1.76
CA ALA A 556 18.07 -17.52 1.32
C ALA A 556 18.26 -16.06 1.76
N GLY A 557 19.50 -15.55 1.62
CA GLY A 557 19.84 -14.15 1.89
C GLY A 557 19.55 -13.76 3.35
N ARG A 558 18.69 -12.77 3.56
CA ARG A 558 18.33 -12.26 4.91
C ARG A 558 17.49 -13.23 5.74
N TRP A 559 16.87 -14.20 5.10
CA TRP A 559 16.10 -15.28 5.74
C TRP A 559 16.99 -16.44 6.17
N SER A 560 18.30 -16.40 5.86
CA SER A 560 19.24 -17.43 6.26
C SER A 560 19.27 -17.61 7.79
N GLY A 561 19.23 -18.86 8.24
CA GLY A 561 19.14 -19.22 9.66
C GLY A 561 17.72 -19.38 10.19
N LEU A 562 16.71 -19.03 9.39
CA LEU A 562 15.31 -19.39 9.64
C LEU A 562 14.98 -20.67 8.88
N SER A 563 13.95 -21.38 9.33
CA SER A 563 13.49 -22.65 8.72
C SER A 563 11.98 -22.71 8.71
N ALA A 564 11.41 -23.64 7.93
CA ALA A 564 10.02 -24.02 8.10
C ALA A 564 9.87 -24.81 9.43
N PRO A 565 8.71 -24.72 10.11
CA PRO A 565 8.46 -25.58 11.26
C PRO A 565 8.45 -27.05 10.83
N THR A 566 9.34 -27.86 11.39
CA THR A 566 9.59 -29.23 10.94
C THR A 566 8.88 -30.30 11.77
N ASP A 567 8.29 -29.93 12.91
CA ASP A 567 7.70 -30.86 13.85
C ASP A 567 6.21 -30.57 14.10
N GLY A 568 5.37 -31.57 13.90
CA GLY A 568 3.93 -31.50 14.08
C GLY A 568 3.44 -31.23 15.51
N GLY A 569 4.32 -30.91 16.46
CA GLY A 569 3.95 -30.73 17.87
C GLY A 569 3.96 -29.27 18.29
N THR A 570 2.78 -28.73 18.68
CA THR A 570 2.66 -27.34 19.19
C THR A 570 3.51 -27.08 20.44
N GLU A 571 3.83 -28.11 21.22
CA GLU A 571 4.56 -27.99 22.49
C GLU A 571 6.06 -27.86 22.36
N ARG A 572 6.66 -28.47 21.35
CA ARG A 572 8.09 -28.32 21.03
C ARG A 572 8.45 -26.95 20.50
N ARG A 573 7.46 -26.10 20.22
CA ARG A 573 7.63 -24.72 19.73
C ARG A 573 7.56 -23.69 20.86
N ASN A 574 7.63 -24.09 22.13
CA ASN A 574 7.75 -23.15 23.24
C ASN A 574 9.14 -22.52 23.25
N VAL A 575 9.15 -21.22 23.48
CA VAL A 575 10.38 -20.41 23.60
C VAL A 575 10.23 -19.57 24.86
N GLU A 576 11.24 -19.56 25.69
CA GLU A 576 11.34 -18.65 26.83
C GLU A 576 11.45 -17.21 26.29
N THR A 577 10.64 -16.33 26.83
CA THR A 577 10.52 -14.96 26.38
C THR A 577 10.47 -13.95 27.53
N GLY A 578 10.73 -14.41 28.76
CA GLY A 578 10.93 -13.53 29.90
C GLY A 578 12.20 -12.68 29.74
N ILE A 579 12.29 -11.60 30.46
CA ILE A 579 13.44 -10.69 30.44
C ILE A 579 14.12 -10.62 31.81
N GLU A 580 15.37 -10.20 31.83
CA GLU A 580 16.10 -10.01 33.06
C GLU A 580 15.59 -8.76 33.83
N LEU A 581 15.63 -8.82 35.16
CA LEU A 581 15.21 -7.70 36.02
C LEU A 581 15.94 -6.39 35.69
N LYS A 582 17.22 -6.43 35.39
CA LYS A 582 18.00 -5.24 35.03
C LYS A 582 17.44 -4.54 33.78
N LEU A 583 17.07 -5.30 32.76
CA LEU A 583 16.47 -4.77 31.53
C LEU A 583 15.05 -4.27 31.81
N PHE A 584 14.27 -5.02 32.59
CA PHE A 584 12.92 -4.63 33.00
C PHE A 584 12.91 -3.24 33.69
N ASP A 585 13.84 -3.02 34.65
CA ASP A 585 13.96 -1.74 35.36
C ASP A 585 14.48 -0.60 34.46
N ALA A 586 15.38 -0.92 33.51
CA ALA A 586 15.90 0.06 32.56
C ALA A 586 14.77 0.56 31.63
N LEU A 587 13.97 -0.37 31.10
CA LEU A 587 12.81 -0.03 30.29
C LEU A 587 11.73 0.74 31.08
N GLY A 588 11.52 0.39 32.35
CA GLY A 588 10.64 1.13 33.23
C GLY A 588 11.03 2.62 33.34
N ARG A 589 12.33 2.90 33.50
CA ARG A 589 12.83 4.28 33.49
C ARG A 589 12.60 4.96 32.13
N THR A 590 12.98 4.32 31.04
CA THR A 590 12.76 4.84 29.67
C THR A 590 11.29 5.24 29.42
N LEU A 591 10.36 4.39 29.83
CA LEU A 591 8.92 4.55 29.57
C LEU A 591 8.24 5.56 30.51
N THR A 592 8.91 6.06 31.56
CA THR A 592 8.30 6.92 32.57
C THR A 592 9.04 8.21 32.83
N THR A 593 10.22 8.42 32.27
CA THR A 593 11.02 9.64 32.47
C THR A 593 10.77 10.62 31.34
N VAL A 594 10.25 11.78 31.67
CA VAL A 594 10.10 12.90 30.74
C VAL A 594 11.44 13.63 30.64
N PRO A 595 12.03 13.79 29.45
CA PRO A 595 13.26 14.56 29.29
C PRO A 595 13.10 16.01 29.72
N GLU A 596 14.21 16.61 30.14
CA GLU A 596 14.25 18.03 30.45
C GLU A 596 13.91 18.87 29.23
N GLY A 597 13.09 19.89 29.39
CA GLY A 597 12.64 20.80 28.33
C GLY A 597 11.37 20.36 27.59
N ILE A 598 10.84 19.16 27.83
CA ILE A 598 9.58 18.70 27.21
C ILE A 598 8.41 18.92 28.19
N GLN A 599 7.38 19.62 27.72
CA GLN A 599 6.13 19.83 28.46
C GLN A 599 5.03 18.93 27.91
N ILE A 600 4.74 17.85 28.63
CA ILE A 600 3.68 16.90 28.22
C ILE A 600 2.31 17.33 28.76
N HIS A 601 1.24 16.87 28.11
CA HIS A 601 -0.12 17.10 28.55
C HIS A 601 -0.37 16.56 29.95
N LYS A 602 -1.10 17.32 30.80
CA LYS A 602 -1.38 16.98 32.19
C LYS A 602 -1.97 15.59 32.42
N THR A 603 -2.83 15.13 31.51
CA THR A 603 -3.41 13.78 31.60
C THR A 603 -2.35 12.72 31.29
N LEU A 604 -1.47 12.96 30.32
CA LEU A 604 -0.36 12.05 30.03
C LEU A 604 0.60 11.94 31.23
N SER A 605 0.90 13.04 31.91
CA SER A 605 1.70 13.00 33.15
C SER A 605 1.12 12.02 34.17
N ARG A 606 -0.22 12.05 34.38
CA ARG A 606 -0.89 11.09 35.29
C ARG A 606 -0.78 9.65 34.83
N VAL A 607 -0.83 9.41 33.50
CA VAL A 607 -0.62 8.05 32.93
C VAL A 607 0.80 7.58 33.20
N LEU A 608 1.80 8.45 33.03
CA LEU A 608 3.20 8.11 33.33
C LEU A 608 3.44 7.88 34.83
N ASP A 609 2.77 8.64 35.69
CA ASP A 609 2.82 8.44 37.15
C ASP A 609 2.22 7.06 37.53
N ALA A 610 1.10 6.68 36.91
CA ALA A 610 0.51 5.37 37.11
C ALA A 610 1.45 4.23 36.63
N LYS A 611 2.09 4.41 35.46
CA LYS A 611 3.12 3.46 34.98
C LYS A 611 4.30 3.36 35.95
N ARG A 612 4.79 4.48 36.45
CA ARG A 612 5.88 4.50 37.44
C ARG A 612 5.51 3.73 38.71
N GLN A 613 4.24 3.87 39.14
CA GLN A 613 3.72 3.10 40.29
C GLN A 613 3.71 1.59 40.00
N MET A 614 3.36 1.12 38.78
CA MET A 614 3.43 -0.29 38.41
C MET A 614 4.85 -0.86 38.63
N PHE A 615 5.87 -0.16 38.15
CA PHE A 615 7.27 -0.57 38.33
C PHE A 615 7.71 -0.50 39.80
N THR A 616 7.22 0.48 40.57
CA THR A 616 7.56 0.60 41.99
C THR A 616 6.95 -0.52 42.83
N THR A 617 5.71 -0.92 42.55
CA THR A 617 5.00 -1.96 43.28
C THR A 617 5.21 -3.35 42.75
N GLY A 618 5.70 -3.48 41.52
CA GLY A 618 5.83 -4.77 40.83
C GLY A 618 4.49 -5.43 40.49
N SER A 619 3.40 -4.66 40.41
CA SER A 619 2.04 -5.18 40.22
C SER A 619 1.17 -4.27 39.39
N ASN A 620 0.04 -4.82 38.92
CA ASN A 620 -0.98 -4.10 38.13
C ASN A 620 -0.48 -3.58 36.79
N PHE A 621 0.48 -4.23 36.16
CA PHE A 621 0.92 -3.88 34.80
C PHE A 621 -0.25 -4.00 33.84
N ASP A 622 -0.53 -2.88 33.17
CA ASP A 622 -1.61 -2.79 32.20
C ASP A 622 -1.15 -3.24 30.78
N TRP A 623 -2.11 -3.30 29.87
CA TRP A 623 -1.89 -3.77 28.50
C TRP A 623 -0.84 -2.96 27.74
N ALA A 624 -0.94 -1.63 27.80
CA ALA A 624 -0.03 -0.73 27.09
C ALA A 624 1.41 -0.81 27.64
N THR A 625 1.55 -1.03 28.95
CA THR A 625 2.87 -1.20 29.57
C THR A 625 3.48 -2.55 29.17
N GLY A 626 2.68 -3.63 29.14
CA GLY A 626 3.12 -4.94 28.67
C GLY A 626 3.57 -4.92 27.20
N GLU A 627 2.84 -4.21 26.35
CA GLU A 627 3.20 -3.99 24.94
C GLU A 627 4.52 -3.21 24.81
N ALA A 628 4.65 -2.10 25.52
CA ALA A 628 5.87 -1.29 25.48
C ALA A 628 7.12 -2.04 26.00
N LEU A 629 6.95 -2.91 27.00
CA LEU A 629 8.01 -3.80 27.49
C LEU A 629 8.42 -4.82 26.41
N ALA A 630 7.46 -5.37 25.65
CA ALA A 630 7.77 -6.27 24.53
C ALA A 630 8.59 -5.56 23.46
N PHE A 631 8.18 -4.36 23.07
CA PHE A 631 8.89 -3.55 22.09
C PHE A 631 10.30 -3.20 22.57
N GLY A 632 10.42 -2.62 23.76
CA GLY A 632 11.69 -2.18 24.32
C GLY A 632 12.68 -3.32 24.51
N SER A 633 12.23 -4.49 24.93
CA SER A 633 13.11 -5.64 25.10
C SER A 633 13.59 -6.21 23.75
N LEU A 634 12.74 -6.27 22.73
CA LEU A 634 13.14 -6.68 21.38
C LEU A 634 14.16 -5.71 20.78
N LEU A 635 13.97 -4.40 20.98
CA LEU A 635 14.94 -3.38 20.55
C LEU A 635 16.31 -3.61 21.20
N SER A 636 16.34 -3.84 22.52
CA SER A 636 17.57 -4.11 23.27
C SER A 636 18.29 -5.37 22.79
N GLU A 637 17.57 -6.31 22.20
CA GLU A 637 18.12 -7.56 21.62
C GLU A 637 18.52 -7.41 20.14
N GLY A 638 18.39 -6.19 19.58
CA GLY A 638 18.77 -5.87 18.21
C GLY A 638 17.71 -6.17 17.15
N TYR A 639 16.48 -6.49 17.55
CA TYR A 639 15.35 -6.55 16.61
C TYR A 639 14.81 -5.16 16.32
N GLY A 640 14.37 -4.94 15.08
CA GLY A 640 13.57 -3.77 14.75
C GLY A 640 12.13 -3.95 15.24
N VAL A 641 11.44 -2.84 15.49
CA VAL A 641 10.00 -2.81 15.77
C VAL A 641 9.36 -1.73 14.92
N ARG A 642 8.41 -2.10 14.06
CA ARG A 642 7.65 -1.20 13.21
C ARG A 642 6.16 -1.43 13.45
N LEU A 643 5.48 -0.41 13.96
CA LEU A 643 4.04 -0.37 14.18
C LEU A 643 3.42 0.69 13.27
N SER A 644 2.47 0.30 12.46
CA SER A 644 1.77 1.15 11.51
C SER A 644 0.26 0.91 11.62
N GLY A 645 -0.52 1.97 11.54
CA GLY A 645 -1.98 1.94 11.58
C GLY A 645 -2.53 3.32 11.90
N GLN A 646 -3.84 3.47 11.79
CA GLN A 646 -4.51 4.74 12.07
C GLN A 646 -4.42 5.05 13.58
N ASP A 647 -3.95 6.23 13.93
CA ASP A 647 -3.78 6.71 15.31
C ASP A 647 -2.86 5.83 16.19
N SER A 648 -1.97 5.04 15.61
CA SER A 648 -1.15 4.06 16.35
C SER A 648 -0.17 4.68 17.34
N GLY A 649 0.29 5.90 17.10
CA GLY A 649 1.20 6.61 17.99
C GLY A 649 0.61 6.87 19.39
N ARG A 650 -0.65 7.26 19.45
CA ARG A 650 -1.43 7.43 20.68
C ARG A 650 -2.15 6.14 21.07
N GLY A 651 -2.56 5.36 20.09
CA GLY A 651 -3.55 4.30 20.15
C GLY A 651 -4.97 4.82 19.96
N THR A 652 -5.80 4.12 19.16
CA THR A 652 -7.20 4.51 18.91
C THR A 652 -7.99 4.76 20.20
N PHE A 653 -7.73 3.98 21.23
CA PHE A 653 -8.40 4.09 22.54
C PHE A 653 -7.60 4.91 23.57
N SER A 654 -6.67 5.74 23.14
CA SER A 654 -5.78 6.56 24.01
C SER A 654 -5.06 5.69 25.06
N GLN A 655 -4.56 4.53 24.67
CA GLN A 655 -3.93 3.57 25.58
C GLN A 655 -2.41 3.58 25.48
N ARG A 656 -1.85 3.67 24.26
CA ARG A 656 -0.43 3.40 23.99
C ARG A 656 0.49 4.55 24.39
N HIS A 657 0.21 5.75 23.91
CA HIS A 657 1.05 6.94 24.13
C HIS A 657 2.55 6.67 23.85
N ALA A 658 2.84 6.01 22.71
CA ALA A 658 4.22 5.78 22.28
C ALA A 658 4.91 7.06 21.80
N VAL A 659 4.13 8.08 21.44
CA VAL A 659 4.59 9.41 21.02
C VAL A 659 4.09 10.44 22.03
N TRP A 660 4.99 11.23 22.59
CA TRP A 660 4.68 12.34 23.47
C TRP A 660 4.85 13.65 22.69
N VAL A 661 3.86 14.52 22.80
CA VAL A 661 3.83 15.80 22.09
C VAL A 661 4.07 16.92 23.08
N ASP A 662 5.07 17.76 22.82
CA ASP A 662 5.31 18.97 23.60
C ASP A 662 4.15 19.95 23.43
N GLN A 663 3.65 20.49 24.53
CA GLN A 663 2.48 21.35 24.55
C GLN A 663 2.78 22.80 24.16
N THR A 664 4.06 23.13 23.91
CA THR A 664 4.49 24.49 23.55
C THR A 664 4.76 24.65 22.07
N ASP A 665 5.33 23.64 21.42
CA ASP A 665 5.79 23.70 20.03
C ASP A 665 5.42 22.46 19.18
N GLU A 666 4.66 21.52 19.73
CA GLU A 666 4.25 20.24 19.12
C GLU A 666 5.44 19.32 18.75
N HIS A 667 6.62 19.54 19.31
CA HIS A 667 7.74 18.62 19.12
C HIS A 667 7.37 17.22 19.63
N LYS A 668 7.71 16.18 18.84
CA LYS A 668 7.39 14.78 19.16
C LYS A 668 8.58 14.09 19.77
N TYR A 669 8.41 13.52 20.94
CA TYR A 669 9.37 12.66 21.62
C TYR A 669 8.83 11.22 21.65
N VAL A 670 9.67 10.27 21.28
CA VAL A 670 9.33 8.84 21.25
C VAL A 670 10.30 8.08 22.17
N PRO A 671 9.89 7.70 23.37
CA PRO A 671 10.80 7.13 24.38
C PRO A 671 11.57 5.91 23.89
N LEU A 672 10.92 4.98 23.17
CA LEU A 672 11.56 3.75 22.70
C LEU A 672 12.64 3.96 21.66
N THR A 673 12.72 5.12 21.01
CA THR A 673 13.83 5.43 20.11
C THR A 673 15.17 5.66 20.82
N THR A 674 15.15 5.80 22.15
CA THR A 674 16.37 5.91 22.98
C THR A 674 16.93 4.55 23.40
N VAL A 675 16.23 3.47 23.12
CA VAL A 675 16.73 2.11 23.37
C VAL A 675 17.74 1.75 22.27
N GLU A 676 18.92 1.32 22.69
CA GLU A 676 20.03 0.98 21.77
C GLU A 676 19.77 -0.35 21.06
N HIS A 677 20.47 -0.56 19.97
CA HIS A 677 20.62 -1.76 19.14
C HIS A 677 19.49 -2.00 18.13
N GLY A 678 18.22 -1.74 18.42
CA GLY A 678 17.10 -1.88 17.49
C GLY A 678 16.57 -0.55 16.98
N ARG A 679 15.84 -0.56 15.88
CA ARG A 679 15.13 0.61 15.34
C ARG A 679 13.65 0.55 15.70
N PHE A 680 13.14 1.59 16.34
CA PHE A 680 11.72 1.75 16.63
C PHE A 680 11.05 2.72 15.66
N GLU A 681 9.99 2.28 15.00
CA GLU A 681 9.11 3.12 14.18
C GLU A 681 7.66 2.91 14.63
N VAL A 682 6.98 4.00 14.95
CA VAL A 682 5.53 4.03 15.18
C VAL A 682 4.93 5.10 14.28
N LEU A 683 3.97 4.70 13.46
CA LEU A 683 3.46 5.51 12.36
C LEU A 683 1.95 5.58 12.40
N ASP A 684 1.43 6.79 12.44
CA ASP A 684 0.02 7.05 12.12
C ASP A 684 -0.12 6.96 10.60
N SER A 685 -0.80 5.93 10.13
CA SER A 685 -0.92 5.61 8.71
C SER A 685 -1.91 6.52 7.98
N PRO A 686 -1.83 6.61 6.66
CA PRO A 686 -2.95 7.08 5.85
C PRO A 686 -4.22 6.26 6.13
N LEU A 687 -5.38 6.84 5.81
CA LEU A 687 -6.68 6.19 5.95
C LEU A 687 -6.90 5.20 4.79
N SER A 688 -6.24 4.07 4.87
CA SER A 688 -6.30 2.97 3.91
C SER A 688 -5.93 1.67 4.63
N GLU A 689 -6.79 0.68 4.58
CA GLU A 689 -6.51 -0.67 5.09
C GLU A 689 -5.76 -1.48 4.04
N TYR A 690 -6.21 -1.43 2.78
CA TYR A 690 -5.67 -2.25 1.69
C TYR A 690 -4.22 -1.90 1.38
N GLY A 691 -3.94 -0.63 1.10
CA GLY A 691 -2.60 -0.17 0.75
C GLY A 691 -1.63 -0.32 1.91
N VAL A 692 -2.02 0.08 3.12
CA VAL A 692 -1.15 0.02 4.30
C VAL A 692 -0.84 -1.41 4.70
N LEU A 693 -1.82 -2.31 4.75
CA LEU A 693 -1.59 -3.72 5.08
C LEU A 693 -0.68 -4.39 4.02
N GLY A 694 -0.90 -4.09 2.74
CA GLY A 694 -0.04 -4.57 1.65
C GLY A 694 1.40 -4.07 1.77
N PHE A 695 1.58 -2.82 2.16
CA PHE A 695 2.89 -2.21 2.41
C PHE A 695 3.63 -2.91 3.56
N GLU A 696 2.96 -3.09 4.70
CA GLU A 696 3.57 -3.75 5.85
C GLU A 696 3.85 -5.24 5.59
N TYR A 697 3.01 -5.93 4.80
CA TYR A 697 3.32 -7.28 4.31
C TYR A 697 4.61 -7.28 3.48
N GLY A 698 4.75 -6.34 2.55
CA GLY A 698 5.96 -6.17 1.74
C GLY A 698 7.20 -5.86 2.58
N TYR A 699 7.06 -5.02 3.60
CA TYR A 699 8.12 -4.72 4.55
C TYR A 699 8.58 -5.98 5.29
N ALA A 700 7.64 -6.73 5.86
CA ALA A 700 7.92 -7.98 6.57
C ALA A 700 8.51 -9.08 5.67
N LEU A 701 8.21 -9.05 4.37
CA LEU A 701 8.79 -9.97 3.38
C LEU A 701 10.30 -9.76 3.19
N ALA A 702 10.78 -8.52 3.32
CA ALA A 702 12.19 -8.18 3.13
C ALA A 702 13.01 -8.24 4.43
N ASP A 703 12.40 -7.99 5.59
CA ASP A 703 13.09 -7.92 6.87
C ASP A 703 12.52 -8.86 7.93
N PRO A 704 13.03 -10.10 8.02
CA PRO A 704 12.61 -11.05 9.05
C PRO A 704 13.12 -10.71 10.47
N LYS A 705 13.97 -9.69 10.63
CA LYS A 705 14.53 -9.26 11.92
C LYS A 705 13.76 -8.07 12.53
N THR A 706 12.77 -7.55 11.85
CA THR A 706 11.88 -6.51 12.38
C THR A 706 10.52 -7.12 12.72
N LEU A 707 10.01 -6.84 13.91
CA LEU A 707 8.61 -7.07 14.28
C LEU A 707 7.75 -6.03 13.57
N VAL A 708 7.17 -6.43 12.45
CA VAL A 708 6.31 -5.57 11.63
C VAL A 708 4.87 -5.81 12.03
N MET A 709 4.18 -4.74 12.41
CA MET A 709 2.81 -4.79 12.90
C MET A 709 1.93 -3.79 12.15
N TRP A 710 0.76 -4.24 11.72
CA TRP A 710 -0.32 -3.37 11.29
C TRP A 710 -1.46 -3.43 12.29
N GLU A 711 -1.90 -2.26 12.79
CA GLU A 711 -3.03 -2.14 13.72
C GLU A 711 -4.23 -1.53 12.98
N ALA A 712 -5.33 -2.28 12.90
CA ALA A 712 -6.60 -1.74 12.44
C ALA A 712 -7.16 -0.76 13.49
N GLN A 713 -7.83 0.31 13.07
CA GLN A 713 -8.49 1.22 14.01
C GLN A 713 -9.58 0.50 14.81
N PHE A 714 -10.40 -0.30 14.12
CA PHE A 714 -11.22 -1.37 14.66
C PHE A 714 -11.02 -2.61 13.79
N GLY A 715 -11.02 -3.79 14.40
CA GLY A 715 -10.87 -5.02 13.65
C GLY A 715 -11.95 -5.24 12.58
N ASP A 716 -13.11 -4.61 12.76
CA ASP A 716 -14.21 -4.59 11.79
C ASP A 716 -13.79 -4.09 10.41
N PHE A 717 -12.85 -3.14 10.34
CA PHE A 717 -12.42 -2.52 9.09
C PHE A 717 -11.39 -3.36 8.31
N VAL A 718 -10.93 -4.47 8.87
CA VAL A 718 -9.97 -5.37 8.22
C VAL A 718 -10.48 -5.92 6.88
N ASN A 719 -11.80 -5.96 6.67
CA ASN A 719 -12.39 -6.40 5.43
C ASN A 719 -12.08 -5.49 4.22
N GLY A 720 -11.71 -4.22 4.46
CA GLY A 720 -11.18 -3.32 3.43
C GLY A 720 -9.87 -3.83 2.81
N ALA A 721 -9.14 -4.71 3.51
CA ALA A 721 -7.89 -5.31 3.05
C ALA A 721 -8.02 -6.83 2.77
N GLN A 722 -9.21 -7.36 2.55
CA GLN A 722 -9.45 -8.80 2.41
C GLN A 722 -8.61 -9.43 1.29
N ILE A 723 -8.36 -8.71 0.21
CA ILE A 723 -7.51 -9.18 -0.90
C ILE A 723 -6.09 -9.51 -0.40
N MET A 724 -5.52 -8.68 0.46
CA MET A 724 -4.18 -8.95 1.03
C MET A 724 -4.20 -10.16 1.93
N ILE A 725 -5.25 -10.35 2.70
CA ILE A 725 -5.41 -11.51 3.59
C ILE A 725 -5.46 -12.79 2.76
N ASP A 726 -6.37 -12.87 1.80
CA ASP A 726 -6.63 -14.09 1.03
C ASP A 726 -5.48 -14.43 0.07
N GLN A 727 -4.92 -13.42 -0.61
CA GLN A 727 -4.01 -13.66 -1.70
C GLN A 727 -2.52 -13.67 -1.31
N PHE A 728 -2.16 -13.00 -0.20
CA PHE A 728 -0.77 -12.88 0.23
C PHE A 728 -0.54 -13.47 1.62
N ILE A 729 -1.27 -13.01 2.65
CA ILE A 729 -0.97 -13.34 4.06
C ILE A 729 -1.23 -14.81 4.36
N THR A 730 -2.39 -15.35 3.98
CA THR A 730 -2.78 -16.72 4.31
C THR A 730 -2.27 -17.77 3.33
N SER A 731 -1.95 -17.39 2.10
CA SER A 731 -1.64 -18.33 1.02
C SER A 731 -0.26 -18.14 0.36
N GLY A 732 0.44 -17.04 0.63
CA GLY A 732 1.68 -16.69 -0.07
C GLY A 732 2.84 -17.67 0.17
N GLU A 733 2.92 -18.27 1.36
CA GLU A 733 3.94 -19.29 1.63
C GLU A 733 3.66 -20.57 0.84
N SER A 734 2.42 -21.05 0.85
CA SER A 734 2.04 -22.28 0.13
C SER A 734 2.16 -22.13 -1.38
N LYS A 735 1.78 -20.97 -1.94
CA LYS A 735 1.84 -20.73 -3.39
C LYS A 735 3.24 -20.40 -3.91
N TRP A 736 4.01 -19.61 -3.15
CA TRP A 736 5.20 -18.95 -3.66
C TRP A 736 6.46 -19.19 -2.81
N LEU A 737 6.38 -19.98 -1.75
CA LEU A 737 7.46 -20.18 -0.78
C LEU A 737 7.94 -18.85 -0.18
N ARG A 738 7.04 -17.93 0.13
CA ARG A 738 7.34 -16.63 0.72
C ARG A 738 6.85 -16.57 2.15
N ALA A 739 7.76 -16.92 3.08
CA ALA A 739 7.51 -16.78 4.50
C ALA A 739 7.35 -15.30 4.88
N ASN A 740 6.54 -15.02 5.90
CA ASN A 740 6.26 -13.66 6.36
C ASN A 740 6.03 -13.63 7.86
N GLY A 741 6.52 -12.58 8.53
CA GLY A 741 6.40 -12.39 9.98
C GLY A 741 5.42 -11.31 10.41
N LEU A 742 4.59 -10.80 9.51
CA LEU A 742 3.62 -9.73 9.80
C LEU A 742 2.71 -10.08 10.97
N VAL A 743 2.47 -9.10 11.84
CA VAL A 743 1.48 -9.16 12.92
C VAL A 743 0.31 -8.24 12.59
N MET A 744 -0.90 -8.75 12.69
CA MET A 744 -2.12 -7.96 12.56
C MET A 744 -2.75 -7.79 13.94
N LEU A 745 -2.90 -6.54 14.40
CA LEU A 745 -3.54 -6.19 15.66
C LEU A 745 -4.97 -5.71 15.35
N LEU A 746 -5.95 -6.50 15.76
CA LEU A 746 -7.35 -6.31 15.38
C LEU A 746 -8.21 -6.08 16.63
N PRO A 747 -8.55 -4.84 16.98
CA PRO A 747 -9.44 -4.56 18.12
C PRO A 747 -10.77 -5.29 17.94
N HIS A 748 -11.09 -6.18 18.93
CA HIS A 748 -12.23 -7.06 18.90
C HIS A 748 -12.82 -7.21 20.31
N GLY A 749 -14.14 -7.24 20.40
CA GLY A 749 -14.87 -7.43 21.66
C GLY A 749 -16.26 -6.78 21.60
N TYR A 750 -17.21 -7.40 22.28
CA TYR A 750 -18.61 -6.99 22.28
C TYR A 750 -18.89 -6.11 23.51
N GLU A 751 -19.05 -4.80 23.27
CA GLU A 751 -19.16 -3.77 24.33
C GLU A 751 -20.36 -2.84 24.11
N GLY A 752 -21.32 -3.25 23.26
CA GLY A 752 -22.50 -2.46 22.96
C GLY A 752 -22.27 -1.30 21.98
N GLN A 753 -21.14 -1.30 21.27
CA GLN A 753 -20.75 -0.26 20.31
C GLN A 753 -21.31 -0.49 18.89
N GLY A 754 -22.23 -1.43 18.72
CA GLY A 754 -22.91 -1.71 17.46
C GLY A 754 -22.16 -2.66 16.54
N PRO A 755 -22.71 -2.90 15.32
CA PRO A 755 -22.24 -3.98 14.45
C PRO A 755 -20.88 -3.73 13.79
N GLU A 756 -20.40 -2.49 13.72
CA GLU A 756 -19.18 -2.13 12.99
C GLU A 756 -18.00 -1.75 13.92
N HIS A 757 -18.15 -1.95 15.25
CA HIS A 757 -17.14 -1.65 16.26
C HIS A 757 -17.02 -2.80 17.28
N SER A 758 -17.32 -4.02 16.87
CA SER A 758 -17.37 -5.20 17.75
C SER A 758 -16.56 -6.37 17.25
N SER A 759 -16.54 -6.67 15.95
CA SER A 759 -16.00 -7.93 15.45
C SER A 759 -14.97 -7.80 14.35
N ALA A 760 -13.76 -8.27 14.61
CA ALA A 760 -12.72 -8.49 13.59
C ALA A 760 -12.98 -9.70 12.69
N ARG A 761 -14.13 -10.35 12.83
CA ARG A 761 -14.53 -11.56 12.07
C ARG A 761 -13.51 -12.71 12.19
N PRO A 762 -13.19 -13.18 13.42
CA PRO A 762 -12.19 -14.23 13.63
C PRO A 762 -12.52 -15.52 12.88
N GLU A 763 -13.80 -15.84 12.64
CA GLU A 763 -14.26 -16.97 11.83
C GLU A 763 -13.67 -17.00 10.42
N ARG A 764 -13.41 -15.85 9.79
CA ARG A 764 -12.83 -15.76 8.45
C ARG A 764 -11.36 -16.16 8.45
N PHE A 765 -10.61 -15.72 9.45
CA PHE A 765 -9.22 -16.14 9.63
C PHE A 765 -9.11 -17.62 9.96
N LEU A 766 -9.97 -18.13 10.86
CA LEU A 766 -9.97 -19.53 11.25
C LEU A 766 -10.35 -20.45 10.08
N GLN A 767 -11.26 -20.04 9.21
CA GLN A 767 -11.58 -20.76 7.98
C GLN A 767 -10.38 -20.87 7.04
N SER A 768 -9.49 -19.86 7.04
CA SER A 768 -8.28 -19.84 6.20
C SER A 768 -7.11 -20.61 6.80
N CYS A 769 -7.23 -21.13 8.02
CA CYS A 769 -6.17 -21.86 8.72
C CYS A 769 -5.96 -23.26 8.15
N ALA A 770 -4.78 -23.54 7.65
CA ALA A 770 -4.35 -24.87 7.22
C ALA A 770 -2.82 -24.92 7.14
N GLN A 771 -2.23 -26.10 7.33
CA GLN A 771 -0.80 -26.36 7.11
C GLN A 771 0.14 -25.41 7.89
N ASP A 772 -0.25 -24.96 9.08
CA ASP A 772 0.49 -23.96 9.87
C ASP A 772 0.77 -22.64 9.12
N ASN A 773 -0.12 -22.23 8.21
CA ASN A 773 0.07 -21.03 7.38
C ASN A 773 0.11 -19.71 8.16
N ILE A 774 -0.74 -19.57 9.18
CA ILE A 774 -0.85 -18.38 10.04
C ILE A 774 -0.94 -18.81 11.51
N GLN A 775 -0.93 -17.86 12.42
CA GLN A 775 -1.25 -18.03 13.83
C GLN A 775 -2.43 -17.14 14.19
N VAL A 776 -3.37 -17.62 15.01
CA VAL A 776 -4.50 -16.82 15.50
C VAL A 776 -4.52 -16.87 17.02
N ALA A 777 -4.47 -15.71 17.67
CA ALA A 777 -4.42 -15.55 19.12
C ALA A 777 -5.41 -14.49 19.61
N ASN A 778 -5.91 -14.68 20.83
CA ASN A 778 -6.75 -13.74 21.55
C ASN A 778 -6.33 -13.73 23.02
N CYS A 779 -5.33 -12.90 23.33
CA CYS A 779 -4.76 -12.81 24.67
C CYS A 779 -5.72 -12.13 25.65
N THR A 780 -5.68 -12.57 26.89
CA THR A 780 -6.52 -12.03 27.96
C THR A 780 -5.72 -11.33 29.07
N THR A 781 -4.38 -11.42 29.07
CA THR A 781 -3.53 -10.75 30.05
C THR A 781 -2.39 -9.97 29.38
N PRO A 782 -1.94 -8.84 29.96
CA PRO A 782 -0.80 -8.07 29.47
C PRO A 782 0.49 -8.88 29.29
N ALA A 783 0.82 -9.74 30.27
CA ALA A 783 2.02 -10.56 30.19
C ALA A 783 1.94 -11.59 29.06
N ASN A 784 0.77 -12.23 28.85
CA ASN A 784 0.65 -13.18 27.77
C ASN A 784 0.74 -12.51 26.38
N TYR A 785 0.23 -11.29 26.25
CA TYR A 785 0.42 -10.47 25.04
C TYR A 785 1.89 -10.07 24.83
N PHE A 786 2.59 -9.66 25.88
CA PHE A 786 4.03 -9.42 25.85
C PHE A 786 4.80 -10.64 25.33
N HIS A 787 4.53 -11.82 25.87
CA HIS A 787 5.16 -13.06 25.45
C HIS A 787 4.81 -13.45 24.02
N LEU A 788 3.59 -13.21 23.58
CA LEU A 788 3.14 -13.48 22.21
C LEU A 788 3.97 -12.70 21.19
N LEU A 789 4.17 -11.39 21.42
CA LEU A 789 4.94 -10.51 20.54
C LEU A 789 6.43 -10.90 20.51
N ARG A 790 7.02 -11.17 21.65
CA ARG A 790 8.43 -11.61 21.73
C ARG A 790 8.63 -12.96 21.08
N ARG A 791 7.71 -13.91 21.33
CA ARG A 791 7.72 -15.24 20.72
C ARG A 791 7.76 -15.17 19.19
N GLN A 792 7.10 -14.20 18.57
CA GLN A 792 7.10 -14.01 17.11
C GLN A 792 8.52 -13.82 16.57
N MET A 793 9.39 -13.15 17.31
CA MET A 793 10.78 -12.89 16.91
C MET A 793 11.78 -13.95 17.40
N HIS A 794 11.55 -14.56 18.55
CA HIS A 794 12.48 -15.55 19.14
C HIS A 794 12.43 -16.94 18.49
N ARG A 795 11.36 -17.27 17.79
CA ARG A 795 11.26 -18.52 17.03
C ARG A 795 12.20 -18.51 15.82
N ASN A 796 12.70 -19.68 15.43
CA ASN A 796 13.54 -19.86 14.24
C ASN A 796 12.73 -19.92 12.93
N PHE A 797 11.45 -19.54 12.95
CA PHE A 797 10.56 -19.44 11.82
C PHE A 797 9.69 -18.18 11.93
N ARG A 798 9.12 -17.76 10.81
CA ARG A 798 8.17 -16.65 10.75
C ARG A 798 6.87 -17.13 10.12
N LYS A 799 5.76 -16.84 10.77
CA LYS A 799 4.39 -17.05 10.27
C LYS A 799 3.58 -15.80 10.57
N PRO A 800 2.70 -15.35 9.71
CA PRO A 800 1.81 -14.24 10.03
C PRO A 800 1.02 -14.52 11.32
N LEU A 801 0.89 -13.51 12.16
CA LEU A 801 0.23 -13.60 13.44
C LEU A 801 -0.98 -12.67 13.48
N ILE A 802 -2.16 -13.24 13.65
CA ILE A 802 -3.42 -12.51 13.78
C ILE A 802 -3.79 -12.42 15.26
N VAL A 803 -3.85 -11.23 15.80
CA VAL A 803 -4.16 -11.00 17.22
C VAL A 803 -5.47 -10.26 17.35
N MET A 804 -6.45 -10.88 18.00
CA MET A 804 -7.64 -10.19 18.47
C MET A 804 -7.24 -9.36 19.69
N THR A 805 -7.08 -8.04 19.51
CA THR A 805 -6.68 -7.15 20.60
C THR A 805 -7.89 -6.61 21.36
N PRO A 806 -7.77 -6.34 22.66
CA PRO A 806 -8.90 -5.91 23.46
C PRO A 806 -9.17 -4.40 23.31
N LYS A 807 -10.37 -3.99 23.71
CA LYS A 807 -10.79 -2.60 23.90
C LYS A 807 -10.98 -2.31 25.41
N SER A 808 -12.00 -2.86 26.02
CA SER A 808 -12.27 -2.60 27.46
C SER A 808 -11.21 -3.18 28.39
N LEU A 809 -10.59 -4.33 28.03
CA LEU A 809 -9.52 -4.92 28.86
C LEU A 809 -8.27 -4.04 28.94
N LEU A 810 -8.10 -3.07 28.05
CA LEU A 810 -7.01 -2.09 28.16
C LEU A 810 -6.99 -1.34 29.51
N ARG A 811 -8.14 -1.25 30.21
CA ARG A 811 -8.31 -0.57 31.49
C ARG A 811 -9.07 -1.39 32.52
N HIS A 812 -9.27 -2.68 32.26
CA HIS A 812 -10.04 -3.55 33.16
C HIS A 812 -9.22 -3.92 34.41
N LYS A 813 -9.81 -3.81 35.60
CA LYS A 813 -9.11 -3.98 36.87
C LYS A 813 -8.51 -5.39 37.07
N LEU A 814 -9.11 -6.40 36.48
CA LEU A 814 -8.63 -7.79 36.57
C LEU A 814 -7.68 -8.16 35.42
N ALA A 815 -7.65 -7.38 34.34
CA ALA A 815 -6.78 -7.62 33.20
C ALA A 815 -5.41 -6.98 33.39
N VAL A 816 -4.72 -7.38 34.44
CA VAL A 816 -3.41 -6.90 34.86
C VAL A 816 -2.44 -8.06 35.09
N SER A 817 -1.15 -7.79 35.14
CA SER A 817 -0.10 -8.79 35.38
C SER A 817 0.86 -8.32 36.47
N ALA A 818 1.59 -9.25 37.07
CA ALA A 818 2.66 -8.99 38.02
C ALA A 818 4.01 -8.87 37.31
N ALA A 819 4.99 -8.18 37.84
CA ALA A 819 6.35 -8.06 37.31
C ALA A 819 6.99 -9.45 37.04
N ALA A 820 6.75 -10.42 37.92
CA ALA A 820 7.24 -11.78 37.76
C ALA A 820 6.72 -12.50 36.50
N ASP A 821 5.56 -12.09 35.99
CA ASP A 821 4.98 -12.69 34.78
C ASP A 821 5.73 -12.29 33.49
N PHE A 822 6.61 -11.29 33.55
CA PHE A 822 7.44 -10.81 32.42
C PHE A 822 8.90 -11.29 32.49
N GLN A 823 9.29 -11.96 33.56
CA GLN A 823 10.70 -12.23 33.90
C GLN A 823 11.04 -13.73 33.94
N GLY A 824 12.35 -14.03 33.91
CA GLY A 824 12.89 -15.39 34.02
C GLY A 824 12.38 -16.36 32.96
N ASP A 825 11.97 -17.54 33.35
CA ASP A 825 11.53 -18.62 32.45
C ASP A 825 10.08 -18.44 31.95
N SER A 826 9.50 -17.23 32.15
CA SER A 826 8.14 -16.98 31.71
C SER A 826 8.04 -17.02 30.18
N HIS A 827 6.91 -17.48 29.69
CA HIS A 827 6.68 -17.68 28.26
C HIS A 827 5.18 -17.60 27.93
N PHE A 828 4.87 -17.51 26.66
CA PHE A 828 3.50 -17.50 26.17
C PHE A 828 2.74 -18.80 26.54
N LYS A 829 1.59 -18.65 27.18
CA LYS A 829 0.70 -19.74 27.56
C LYS A 829 -0.45 -19.82 26.57
N ARG A 830 -0.60 -20.95 25.86
CA ARG A 830 -1.65 -21.17 24.87
C ARG A 830 -3.03 -21.37 25.51
N ILE A 831 -3.07 -21.85 26.73
CA ILE A 831 -4.26 -21.93 27.59
C ILE A 831 -3.94 -21.32 28.94
N LEU A 832 -4.88 -20.62 29.52
CA LEU A 832 -4.79 -20.02 30.85
C LEU A 832 -5.97 -20.50 31.69
N SER A 833 -5.69 -21.03 32.86
CA SER A 833 -6.71 -21.40 33.86
C SER A 833 -6.95 -20.23 34.80
N ASP A 834 -8.17 -20.15 35.29
CA ASP A 834 -8.49 -19.25 36.37
C ASP A 834 -7.94 -19.79 37.68
N THR A 835 -7.19 -18.98 38.39
CA THR A 835 -6.54 -19.39 39.67
C THR A 835 -7.53 -19.52 40.83
N ASN A 836 -8.68 -18.85 40.72
CA ASN A 836 -9.74 -18.85 41.75
C ASN A 836 -10.90 -19.78 41.40
N GLY A 837 -10.76 -20.61 40.37
CA GLY A 837 -11.74 -21.60 39.98
C GLY A 837 -11.69 -22.87 40.81
N ALA A 838 -12.60 -23.81 40.53
CA ALA A 838 -12.61 -25.13 41.14
C ALA A 838 -11.25 -25.82 40.94
N ALA A 839 -10.78 -26.54 41.95
CA ALA A 839 -9.62 -27.41 41.78
C ALA A 839 -9.92 -28.51 40.75
N ASP A 840 -8.92 -28.94 39.98
CA ASP A 840 -9.09 -29.89 38.88
C ASP A 840 -9.87 -31.13 39.30
N ALA A 841 -9.55 -31.70 40.47
CA ALA A 841 -10.20 -32.91 41.00
C ALA A 841 -11.68 -32.72 41.39
N GLU A 842 -12.10 -31.49 41.64
CA GLU A 842 -13.45 -31.13 42.11
C GLU A 842 -14.31 -30.53 41.00
N THR A 843 -13.71 -30.27 39.83
CA THR A 843 -14.37 -29.61 38.70
C THR A 843 -15.47 -30.47 38.11
N LYS A 844 -16.71 -30.00 38.17
CA LYS A 844 -17.89 -30.62 37.57
C LYS A 844 -18.25 -29.96 36.21
N ARG A 845 -17.98 -28.68 36.05
CA ARG A 845 -18.19 -27.94 34.82
C ARG A 845 -16.90 -27.28 34.37
N LEU A 846 -16.56 -27.47 33.11
CA LEU A 846 -15.47 -26.78 32.43
C LEU A 846 -16.05 -25.81 31.41
N VAL A 847 -15.81 -24.50 31.62
CA VAL A 847 -16.17 -23.47 30.67
C VAL A 847 -14.91 -23.08 29.91
N LEU A 848 -14.91 -23.33 28.60
CA LEU A 848 -13.88 -22.89 27.65
C LEU A 848 -14.32 -21.60 26.98
N CYS A 849 -13.46 -20.64 26.86
CA CYS A 849 -13.74 -19.35 26.20
C CYS A 849 -12.46 -18.71 25.66
N THR A 850 -12.59 -17.60 24.97
CA THR A 850 -11.47 -16.76 24.53
C THR A 850 -11.85 -15.28 24.65
N GLY A 851 -10.85 -14.38 24.83
CA GLY A 851 -11.08 -12.96 24.91
C GLY A 851 -11.77 -12.49 26.19
N LYS A 852 -12.37 -11.28 26.12
CA LYS A 852 -12.84 -10.56 27.31
C LYS A 852 -13.98 -11.25 28.08
N VAL A 853 -14.78 -12.09 27.41
CA VAL A 853 -15.89 -12.83 28.07
C VAL A 853 -15.42 -13.66 29.26
N ALA A 854 -14.13 -14.01 29.28
CA ALA A 854 -13.53 -14.71 30.40
C ALA A 854 -13.70 -13.95 31.74
N TYR A 855 -13.59 -12.63 31.69
CA TYR A 855 -13.72 -11.79 32.89
C TYR A 855 -15.17 -11.68 33.33
N ASP A 856 -16.12 -11.52 32.40
CA ASP A 856 -17.55 -11.54 32.71
C ASP A 856 -17.96 -12.86 33.38
N LEU A 857 -17.43 -14.00 32.90
CA LEU A 857 -17.66 -15.33 33.47
C LEU A 857 -17.02 -15.46 34.86
N ILE A 858 -15.78 -14.98 35.04
CA ILE A 858 -15.09 -15.03 36.35
C ILE A 858 -15.83 -14.22 37.40
N GLU A 859 -16.23 -13.00 37.06
CA GLU A 859 -16.96 -12.12 37.98
C GLU A 859 -18.33 -12.70 38.35
N ALA A 860 -19.09 -13.19 37.36
CA ALA A 860 -20.39 -13.83 37.61
C ALA A 860 -20.28 -15.12 38.44
N ARG A 861 -19.31 -15.99 38.15
CA ARG A 861 -19.04 -17.20 38.93
C ARG A 861 -18.70 -16.86 40.39
N ASN A 862 -17.81 -15.88 40.60
CA ASN A 862 -17.39 -15.46 41.93
C ASN A 862 -18.57 -14.86 42.72
N ALA A 863 -19.39 -14.04 42.07
CA ALA A 863 -20.59 -13.45 42.66
C ALA A 863 -21.63 -14.51 43.07
N ALA A 864 -21.72 -15.60 42.30
CA ALA A 864 -22.60 -16.71 42.59
C ALA A 864 -22.05 -17.69 43.65
N GLY A 865 -20.79 -17.56 44.08
CA GLY A 865 -20.13 -18.47 44.99
C GLY A 865 -19.96 -19.89 44.41
N ASP A 866 -19.92 -20.05 43.08
CA ASP A 866 -19.79 -21.33 42.40
C ASP A 866 -18.37 -21.89 42.54
N THR A 867 -18.22 -22.96 43.29
CA THR A 867 -16.96 -23.69 43.57
C THR A 867 -16.76 -24.92 42.71
N ALA A 868 -17.68 -25.26 41.82
CA ALA A 868 -17.66 -26.47 40.99
C ALA A 868 -17.28 -26.17 39.50
N THR A 869 -17.22 -24.93 39.14
CA THR A 869 -16.90 -24.51 37.75
C THR A 869 -15.46 -24.01 37.64
N GLN A 870 -14.73 -24.55 36.63
CA GLN A 870 -13.44 -24.07 36.20
C GLN A 870 -13.58 -23.35 34.86
N ILE A 871 -12.97 -22.18 34.73
CA ILE A 871 -12.92 -21.41 33.48
C ILE A 871 -11.51 -21.54 32.91
N VAL A 872 -11.42 -21.97 31.65
CA VAL A 872 -10.15 -22.09 30.93
C VAL A 872 -10.21 -21.23 29.65
N ARG A 873 -9.26 -20.33 29.52
CA ARG A 873 -9.12 -19.43 28.40
C ARG A 873 -8.21 -20.03 27.33
N ILE A 874 -8.70 -20.13 26.11
CA ILE A 874 -7.91 -20.53 24.94
C ILE A 874 -7.30 -19.24 24.35
N GLU A 875 -6.02 -19.03 24.62
CA GLU A 875 -5.30 -17.81 24.21
C GLU A 875 -4.77 -17.89 22.76
N GLN A 876 -4.54 -19.10 22.26
CA GLN A 876 -4.18 -19.38 20.88
C GLN A 876 -5.22 -20.29 20.24
N LEU A 877 -5.87 -19.79 19.18
CA LEU A 877 -6.92 -20.53 18.47
C LEU A 877 -6.32 -21.42 17.36
N TYR A 878 -5.25 -20.93 16.70
CA TYR A 878 -4.55 -21.72 15.70
C TYR A 878 -3.03 -21.48 15.77
N PRO A 879 -2.18 -22.52 15.70
CA PRO A 879 -2.56 -23.94 15.87
C PRO A 879 -3.23 -24.19 17.22
N PHE A 880 -4.30 -25.01 17.21
CA PHE A 880 -5.11 -25.28 18.40
C PHE A 880 -4.31 -26.09 19.46
N PRO A 881 -4.36 -25.73 20.74
CA PRO A 881 -3.59 -26.39 21.80
C PRO A 881 -4.27 -27.66 22.33
N GLY A 882 -4.64 -28.58 21.43
CA GLY A 882 -5.43 -29.79 21.77
C GLY A 882 -4.78 -30.69 22.81
N ASP A 883 -3.46 -30.93 22.68
CA ASP A 883 -2.72 -31.76 23.65
C ASP A 883 -2.70 -31.14 25.05
N ALA A 884 -2.51 -29.82 25.16
CA ALA A 884 -2.52 -29.13 26.44
C ALA A 884 -3.92 -29.18 27.09
N LEU A 885 -4.96 -29.00 26.29
CA LEU A 885 -6.34 -29.08 26.72
C LEU A 885 -6.69 -30.52 27.18
N ALA A 886 -6.30 -31.56 26.42
CA ALA A 886 -6.52 -32.95 26.77
C ALA A 886 -5.85 -33.33 28.10
N ARG A 887 -4.57 -32.92 28.29
CA ARG A 887 -3.88 -33.14 29.58
C ARG A 887 -4.56 -32.41 30.75
N ARG A 888 -5.13 -31.24 30.51
CA ARG A 888 -5.86 -30.49 31.52
C ARG A 888 -7.16 -31.20 31.90
N ILE A 889 -7.94 -31.62 30.90
CA ILE A 889 -9.21 -32.35 31.08
C ILE A 889 -8.98 -33.69 31.82
N ALA A 890 -7.90 -34.41 31.52
CA ALA A 890 -7.56 -35.67 32.18
C ALA A 890 -7.38 -35.55 33.71
N ARG A 891 -7.17 -34.33 34.23
CA ARG A 891 -7.07 -34.06 35.68
C ARG A 891 -8.43 -33.80 36.34
N MET A 892 -9.54 -33.83 35.58
CA MET A 892 -10.90 -33.48 36.02
C MET A 892 -11.82 -34.72 36.04
N PRO A 893 -11.64 -35.69 36.98
CA PRO A 893 -12.36 -36.95 36.96
C PRO A 893 -13.85 -36.81 37.24
N GLN A 894 -14.29 -35.67 37.81
CA GLN A 894 -15.70 -35.39 38.13
C GLN A 894 -16.42 -34.59 37.07
N LEU A 895 -15.78 -34.31 35.88
CA LEU A 895 -16.32 -33.48 34.85
C LEU A 895 -17.61 -34.03 34.24
N GLN A 896 -18.68 -33.24 34.27
CA GLN A 896 -20.04 -33.61 33.85
C GLN A 896 -20.54 -32.71 32.70
N ASP A 897 -20.00 -31.48 32.58
CA ASP A 897 -20.43 -30.49 31.59
C ASP A 897 -19.22 -29.77 31.01
N VAL A 898 -19.15 -29.66 29.69
CA VAL A 898 -18.14 -28.91 28.97
C VAL A 898 -18.83 -27.89 28.07
N VAL A 899 -18.50 -26.65 28.23
CA VAL A 899 -19.16 -25.53 27.58
C VAL A 899 -18.14 -24.70 26.79
N TRP A 900 -18.46 -24.37 25.54
CA TRP A 900 -17.82 -23.30 24.87
C TRP A 900 -18.66 -22.02 25.01
N ALA A 901 -18.09 -20.98 25.60
CA ALA A 901 -18.72 -19.67 25.76
C ALA A 901 -18.07 -18.63 24.86
N GLN A 902 -18.88 -17.96 24.05
CA GLN A 902 -18.41 -16.84 23.18
C GLN A 902 -19.43 -15.72 23.13
N GLU A 903 -18.96 -14.52 22.83
CA GLU A 903 -19.79 -13.31 22.69
C GLU A 903 -20.43 -13.19 21.31
N GLU A 904 -19.75 -13.67 20.30
CA GLU A 904 -20.14 -13.61 18.90
C GLU A 904 -21.43 -14.46 18.67
N PRO A 905 -22.26 -14.07 17.70
CA PRO A 905 -23.36 -14.92 17.25
C PRO A 905 -22.88 -16.33 16.85
N LYS A 906 -23.76 -17.32 16.97
CA LYS A 906 -23.40 -18.72 16.73
C LYS A 906 -22.78 -18.98 15.35
N ASN A 907 -23.20 -18.25 14.34
CA ASN A 907 -22.66 -18.35 12.97
C ASN A 907 -21.37 -17.55 12.73
N ASN A 908 -20.93 -16.81 13.74
CA ASN A 908 -19.69 -16.02 13.74
C ASN A 908 -18.75 -16.54 14.86
N GLY A 909 -17.57 -15.94 14.98
CA GLY A 909 -16.64 -16.23 16.05
C GLY A 909 -15.96 -17.58 15.88
N TYR A 910 -15.89 -18.34 16.95
CA TYR A 910 -14.98 -19.47 17.07
C TYR A 910 -15.66 -20.82 17.05
N TRP A 911 -16.96 -20.90 17.36
CA TRP A 911 -17.70 -22.16 17.64
C TRP A 911 -17.47 -23.25 16.59
N PHE A 912 -17.74 -22.98 15.33
CA PHE A 912 -17.64 -23.99 14.27
C PHE A 912 -16.21 -24.44 13.98
N PHE A 913 -15.22 -23.69 14.41
CA PHE A 913 -13.81 -24.08 14.32
C PHE A 913 -13.37 -24.92 15.53
N VAL A 914 -13.75 -24.51 16.75
CA VAL A 914 -13.24 -25.14 17.98
C VAL A 914 -14.01 -26.38 18.39
N GLU A 915 -15.30 -26.53 18.01
CA GLU A 915 -16.16 -27.65 18.40
C GLU A 915 -15.50 -29.01 18.12
N PRO A 916 -15.07 -29.34 16.87
CA PRO A 916 -14.45 -30.62 16.56
C PRO A 916 -13.11 -30.81 17.28
N LEU A 917 -12.31 -29.76 17.45
CA LEU A 917 -11.01 -29.81 18.11
C LEU A 917 -11.14 -30.03 19.64
N ILE A 918 -12.22 -29.51 20.24
CA ILE A 918 -12.55 -29.80 21.63
C ILE A 918 -13.01 -31.25 21.77
N GLU A 919 -13.83 -31.79 20.84
CA GLU A 919 -14.24 -33.19 20.82
C GLU A 919 -13.04 -34.15 20.72
N GLU A 920 -12.07 -33.82 19.86
CA GLU A 920 -10.81 -34.56 19.77
C GLU A 920 -10.04 -34.53 21.10
N SER A 921 -9.96 -33.36 21.75
CA SER A 921 -9.29 -33.22 23.06
C SER A 921 -10.00 -33.99 24.16
N LEU A 922 -11.33 -34.00 24.18
CA LEU A 922 -12.14 -34.79 25.12
C LEU A 922 -11.93 -36.31 24.93
N THR A 923 -11.84 -36.74 23.68
CA THR A 923 -11.56 -38.13 23.30
C THR A 923 -10.15 -38.55 23.75
N ALA A 924 -9.14 -37.70 23.46
CA ALA A 924 -7.74 -37.92 23.85
C ALA A 924 -7.58 -37.99 25.39
N ALA A 925 -8.41 -37.24 26.14
CA ALA A 925 -8.44 -37.26 27.60
C ALA A 925 -9.22 -38.43 28.21
N ASN A 926 -9.85 -39.32 27.41
CA ASN A 926 -10.81 -40.36 27.84
C ASN A 926 -11.95 -39.78 28.71
N CYS A 927 -12.41 -38.55 28.42
CA CYS A 927 -13.45 -37.89 29.19
C CYS A 927 -14.82 -38.57 29.01
N ALA A 928 -15.64 -38.57 30.07
CA ALA A 928 -17.01 -39.09 30.01
C ALA A 928 -17.91 -38.19 29.10
N VAL A 929 -17.70 -36.90 29.16
CA VAL A 929 -18.33 -35.91 28.25
C VAL A 929 -17.70 -36.03 26.87
N LYS A 930 -18.51 -36.27 25.84
CA LYS A 930 -18.03 -36.49 24.48
C LYS A 930 -18.09 -35.27 23.58
N ARG A 931 -18.91 -34.27 23.94
CA ARG A 931 -19.16 -33.10 23.13
C ARG A 931 -19.37 -31.87 23.99
N PRO A 932 -18.78 -30.70 23.60
CA PRO A 932 -19.08 -29.46 24.26
C PRO A 932 -20.46 -28.95 23.89
N ARG A 933 -21.10 -28.18 24.76
CA ARG A 933 -22.29 -27.41 24.41
C ARG A 933 -21.92 -25.95 24.14
N TYR A 934 -22.71 -25.31 23.30
CA TYR A 934 -22.59 -23.91 22.97
C TYR A 934 -23.33 -23.01 23.97
N ALA A 935 -22.68 -21.97 24.47
CA ALA A 935 -23.30 -20.87 25.20
C ALA A 935 -22.88 -19.56 24.56
N GLY A 936 -23.82 -18.80 24.00
CA GLY A 936 -23.55 -17.58 23.28
C GLY A 936 -24.80 -17.01 22.60
N ARG A 937 -24.62 -15.93 21.84
CA ARG A 937 -25.70 -15.31 21.09
C ARG A 937 -26.25 -16.23 20.01
N GLN A 938 -27.54 -16.06 19.69
CA GLN A 938 -28.15 -16.77 18.57
C GLN A 938 -27.49 -16.33 17.24
N ALA A 939 -27.63 -17.19 16.20
CA ALA A 939 -27.20 -16.85 14.86
C ALA A 939 -27.87 -15.55 14.39
N ALA A 940 -27.08 -14.65 13.80
CA ALA A 940 -27.54 -13.35 13.35
C ALA A 940 -26.82 -12.93 12.06
N ALA A 941 -27.53 -12.21 11.21
CA ALA A 941 -26.96 -11.65 9.99
C ALA A 941 -26.01 -10.47 10.29
N SER A 942 -26.33 -9.68 11.31
CA SER A 942 -25.44 -8.64 11.83
C SER A 942 -24.51 -9.20 12.90
N PRO A 943 -23.23 -8.82 12.92
CA PRO A 943 -22.27 -9.34 13.90
C PRO A 943 -22.62 -8.98 15.34
N ALA A 944 -23.20 -7.81 15.58
CA ALA A 944 -23.61 -7.33 16.89
C ALA A 944 -24.91 -6.52 16.81
N THR A 945 -25.59 -6.41 17.96
CA THR A 945 -26.76 -5.54 18.10
C THR A 945 -26.32 -4.07 18.21
N GLY A 946 -27.10 -3.15 17.60
CA GLY A 946 -26.92 -1.71 17.72
C GLY A 946 -27.54 -1.09 18.98
N LEU A 947 -28.28 -1.88 19.78
CA LEU A 947 -28.98 -1.39 20.95
C LEU A 947 -28.31 -1.83 22.26
N MET A 948 -27.84 -0.90 23.07
CA MET A 948 -27.16 -1.18 24.37
C MET A 948 -28.00 -2.07 25.28
N LYS A 949 -29.30 -1.77 25.43
CA LYS A 949 -30.21 -2.57 26.26
C LYS A 949 -30.29 -4.03 25.83
N ARG A 950 -30.29 -4.26 24.51
CA ARG A 950 -30.30 -5.63 23.96
C ARG A 950 -28.96 -6.31 24.16
N HIS A 951 -27.86 -5.57 23.95
CA HIS A 951 -26.50 -6.07 24.19
C HIS A 951 -26.35 -6.55 25.65
N THR A 952 -26.74 -5.71 26.61
CA THR A 952 -26.65 -6.05 28.04
C THR A 952 -27.46 -7.29 28.39
N ALA A 953 -28.69 -7.40 27.87
CA ALA A 953 -29.54 -8.56 28.10
C ALA A 953 -28.95 -9.84 27.49
N GLU A 954 -28.44 -9.79 26.27
CA GLU A 954 -27.82 -10.91 25.59
C GLU A 954 -26.51 -11.34 26.28
N GLN A 955 -25.70 -10.38 26.77
CA GLN A 955 -24.47 -10.66 27.50
C GLN A 955 -24.77 -11.35 28.83
N GLY A 956 -25.70 -10.84 29.60
CA GLY A 956 -26.11 -11.47 30.85
C GLY A 956 -26.65 -12.88 30.64
N ALA A 957 -27.45 -13.11 29.62
CA ALA A 957 -28.02 -14.40 29.29
C ALA A 957 -26.98 -15.44 28.88
N LEU A 958 -25.99 -15.10 28.06
CA LEU A 958 -24.94 -16.02 27.66
C LEU A 958 -24.04 -16.40 28.84
N VAL A 959 -23.70 -15.44 29.72
CA VAL A 959 -22.90 -15.71 30.92
C VAL A 959 -23.65 -16.65 31.86
N ALA A 960 -24.92 -16.43 32.11
CA ALA A 960 -25.75 -17.27 32.94
C ALA A 960 -25.93 -18.67 32.31
N ASP A 961 -26.14 -18.83 31.00
CA ASP A 961 -26.20 -20.11 30.31
C ASP A 961 -24.87 -20.88 30.44
N ALA A 962 -23.75 -20.21 30.26
CA ALA A 962 -22.42 -20.82 30.39
C ALA A 962 -22.17 -21.39 31.78
N LEU A 963 -22.60 -20.66 32.82
CA LEU A 963 -22.49 -21.11 34.22
C LEU A 963 -23.59 -22.07 34.66
N GLY A 964 -24.58 -22.38 33.81
CA GLY A 964 -25.67 -23.32 34.08
C GLY A 964 -26.82 -22.72 34.89
N HIS A 965 -26.91 -21.41 34.92
CA HIS A 965 -28.05 -20.71 35.52
C HIS A 965 -29.21 -20.70 34.50
N ASN A 966 -30.42 -21.19 34.89
CA ASN A 966 -31.57 -21.31 34.00
C ASN A 966 -32.18 -19.96 33.62
N VAL A 967 -31.68 -19.34 32.60
CA VAL A 967 -32.19 -18.05 32.03
C VAL A 967 -32.97 -18.25 30.73
N ARG A 968 -33.04 -19.47 30.19
CA ARG A 968 -33.76 -19.75 28.93
C ARG A 968 -35.26 -19.45 28.98
N GLU A 969 -35.89 -19.55 30.14
CA GLU A 969 -37.31 -19.23 30.35
C GLU A 969 -37.57 -17.71 30.40
N GLU A 970 -36.68 -16.94 30.99
CA GLU A 970 -36.83 -15.49 31.15
C GLU A 970 -36.69 -14.72 29.81
N ILE A 971 -35.79 -15.15 28.94
CA ILE A 971 -35.62 -14.59 27.59
C ILE A 971 -36.78 -14.97 26.66
N ARG A 972 -37.37 -16.15 26.79
CA ARG A 972 -38.59 -16.53 26.08
C ARG A 972 -39.76 -15.70 26.52
N ARG A 973 -39.92 -15.38 27.82
CA ARG A 973 -40.95 -14.49 28.35
C ARG A 973 -40.81 -13.05 27.85
N THR A 974 -39.61 -12.45 27.91
CA THR A 974 -39.39 -11.09 27.39
C THR A 974 -39.57 -10.96 25.88
N ARG A 975 -39.34 -12.04 25.10
CA ARG A 975 -39.62 -12.05 23.65
C ARG A 975 -41.10 -12.21 23.37
N SER A 976 -41.83 -13.00 24.16
CA SER A 976 -43.29 -13.13 24.00
C SER A 976 -44.03 -11.88 24.45
N GLU A 977 -43.60 -11.21 25.47
CA GLU A 977 -44.16 -9.94 25.95
C GLU A 977 -43.88 -8.75 25.02
N GLY A 978 -42.71 -8.73 24.32
CA GLY A 978 -42.36 -7.73 23.31
C GLY A 978 -43.06 -7.93 21.94
N SER A 979 -43.60 -9.12 21.69
CA SER A 979 -44.27 -9.46 20.43
C SER A 979 -45.80 -9.19 20.44
N THR A 980 -46.36 -8.86 21.60
CA THR A 980 -47.80 -8.64 21.75
C THR A 980 -48.24 -7.18 21.68
N THR A 981 -47.33 -6.24 21.40
CA THR A 981 -47.75 -4.86 21.16
C THR A 981 -47.58 -4.44 19.71
N THR A 982 -48.76 -4.28 19.04
CA THR A 982 -48.99 -3.55 17.80
C THR A 982 -48.72 -4.29 16.48
N ALA A 983 -49.67 -5.17 16.12
CA ALA A 983 -50.15 -5.21 14.74
C ALA A 983 -51.57 -4.60 14.72
N ARG A 984 -51.68 -3.28 14.55
CA ARG A 984 -52.91 -2.69 14.02
C ARG A 984 -52.90 -2.94 12.52
N PRO A 985 -53.96 -3.51 11.96
CA PRO A 985 -54.08 -3.65 10.51
C PRO A 985 -54.20 -2.24 9.91
N ALA A 986 -53.38 -1.95 8.91
CA ALA A 986 -53.55 -0.77 8.09
C ALA A 986 -54.86 -0.84 7.34
N GLN A 987 -55.75 0.11 7.58
CA GLN A 987 -56.92 0.36 6.73
C GLN A 987 -56.41 0.83 5.38
N ALA A 988 -56.82 0.15 4.33
CA ALA A 988 -56.63 0.58 2.95
C ALA A 988 -57.40 1.89 2.70
N PRO A 989 -56.84 2.87 2.00
CA PRO A 989 -57.58 4.01 1.52
C PRO A 989 -58.47 3.57 0.35
N GLY A 990 -59.78 3.73 0.51
CA GLY A 990 -60.75 3.56 -0.54
C GLY A 990 -60.74 4.70 -1.55
N SER A 991 -60.93 4.32 -2.81
CA SER A 991 -61.34 5.05 -4.04
C SER A 991 -60.60 6.31 -4.38
#